data_9ade80276b14f38ca6a636ce97448959
#
_entry.id   9ade80276b14f38ca6a636ce97448959
#
_cell.length_a   1.000
_cell.length_b   1.000
_cell.length_c   1.000
_cell.angle_alpha   90.00
_cell.angle_beta   90.00
_cell.angle_gamma   90.00
#
_symmetry.space_group_name_H-M   'P 1'
#
loop_
_entity.id
_entity.type
_entity.pdbx_description
1 polymer ?
#
loop_
_entity_poly.entity_id
_entity_poly.type
_entity_poly.pdbx_seq_one_letter_code
_entity_poly.pdbx_strand_id
1 'polypeptide(L)'
;MARRERLVISGMHCSSCSETVNGAIESIAGVEDASVNYATDEATVEYDPERTALSAIFVAIESAGYDPQRKTRSIAVSGMHCSSCSSTVEGSLSGLPGVIAADVNYATDEATVEYNPETFSLEAAYGAIEDAGYEPRRGSDDNADSAGESAAERELERQRRLVVVGGALTLPFIYLMTAMFTPLPKPGSIAGIDFGWFQFAFATALMATLGKVFLVGAIKAGRNRNANMDTLVAVGTSAGYLFSAAVVFGAITGDLYFEAVGFILWFITVGNWLEARSKARASDALRELLRLEAEEATVVRDGEETVVPLSDVEVGDLLKVRPGERIPTDGIVREGESAVDESMLTGESVPVEKSPGDEVVGSTINENGVLLVEAIKVGEDTAIKQIVRRVKEAQSRQPDIQRLVDRVSGYFVPIVLVNAVIWAVLWYLFAPQLYGFVQYLPVPQVGGGPIVGGVPLVEFAMVVFASSVLIACPCALGLATPAATMVGSTIAAKNGVLFKGGDILERVRETDAVVFDKTGTLTEGEMRLTDVEDLGRSVRADGGLLTDRTVDESFVLAVAASAEAGSEHPLGRAIVEGAKSRGIELSSLEAFENVPGKGVEADTGHGDVLVGNRALLETNGIDTESAEGTMERLEREGKTAMLVALDGDVIGVVATADTVRESAAETVSMLKERGYGVYMLTGDNARTAHAVASAVGIPDANVRSEVLPGEKADTIESIQADGIHAMMVGDGVNDAPALSTAHIGVAIGSGTDVAMEAADVTLMRSDPTDVLKAIRISEATISKVRQNLFWAFAYNTTLIPIASLGLLNPALAGAAMAASSVSVMSNSLAFAKYDPVREYVPLLLRPLSVLRG
;
A
#
# COMPACT_ATOMS: atom_id res chain seq x y z
N MET A 1 -37.20 -5.13 1.51
CA MET A 1 -37.56 -6.22 0.56
C MET A 1 -36.39 -7.17 0.52
N ALA A 2 -36.68 -8.47 0.70
CA ALA A 2 -35.62 -9.48 0.60
C ALA A 2 -34.93 -9.40 -0.77
N ARG A 3 -33.59 -9.55 -0.79
CA ARG A 3 -32.78 -9.64 -2.00
C ARG A 3 -32.38 -11.09 -2.22
N ARG A 4 -32.36 -11.49 -3.48
CA ARG A 4 -31.94 -12.81 -3.91
C ARG A 4 -30.65 -12.66 -4.72
N GLU A 5 -29.58 -13.32 -4.25
CA GLU A 5 -28.26 -13.30 -4.89
C GLU A 5 -27.87 -14.74 -5.25
N ARG A 6 -27.21 -14.90 -6.39
CA ARG A 6 -26.58 -16.14 -6.81
C ARG A 6 -25.09 -15.97 -6.71
N LEU A 7 -24.45 -16.92 -6.02
CA LEU A 7 -23.01 -16.91 -5.74
C LEU A 7 -22.39 -18.15 -6.37
N VAL A 8 -21.21 -18.01 -6.94
CA VAL A 8 -20.38 -19.13 -7.35
C VAL A 8 -19.35 -19.38 -6.27
N ILE A 9 -19.23 -20.62 -5.81
CA ILE A 9 -18.39 -20.99 -4.65
C ILE A 9 -17.46 -22.12 -5.06
N SER A 10 -16.17 -21.88 -5.04
CA SER A 10 -15.15 -22.88 -5.37
C SER A 10 -14.78 -23.73 -4.17
N GLY A 11 -14.29 -24.97 -4.43
CA GLY A 11 -13.80 -25.88 -3.41
C GLY A 11 -14.82 -26.88 -2.85
N MET A 12 -16.06 -26.89 -3.35
CA MET A 12 -17.08 -27.87 -2.97
C MET A 12 -16.94 -29.16 -3.79
N HIS A 13 -16.81 -30.33 -3.12
CA HIS A 13 -16.64 -31.62 -3.81
C HIS A 13 -17.71 -32.67 -3.44
N CYS A 14 -18.57 -32.39 -2.47
CA CYS A 14 -19.56 -33.37 -1.99
C CYS A 14 -20.77 -32.69 -1.31
N SER A 15 -21.83 -33.48 -1.04
CA SER A 15 -23.04 -33.01 -0.35
C SER A 15 -22.77 -32.46 1.05
N SER A 16 -21.78 -32.99 1.77
CA SER A 16 -21.42 -32.50 3.09
C SER A 16 -20.81 -31.08 3.00
N CYS A 17 -20.07 -30.77 1.92
CA CYS A 17 -19.59 -29.42 1.66
C CYS A 17 -20.75 -28.42 1.48
N SER A 18 -21.76 -28.80 0.66
CA SER A 18 -22.96 -27.99 0.50
C SER A 18 -23.71 -27.74 1.80
N GLU A 19 -23.82 -28.75 2.65
CA GLU A 19 -24.47 -28.64 3.98
C GLU A 19 -23.70 -27.70 4.90
N THR A 20 -22.36 -27.76 4.88
CA THR A 20 -21.49 -26.88 5.68
C THR A 20 -21.65 -25.43 5.25
N VAL A 21 -21.57 -25.14 3.94
CA VAL A 21 -21.74 -23.79 3.39
C VAL A 21 -23.16 -23.29 3.67
N ASN A 22 -24.17 -24.11 3.43
CA ASN A 22 -25.57 -23.76 3.67
C ASN A 22 -25.81 -23.38 5.14
N GLY A 23 -25.31 -24.21 6.08
CA GLY A 23 -25.40 -23.95 7.51
C GLY A 23 -24.67 -22.66 7.94
N ALA A 24 -23.51 -22.38 7.36
CA ALA A 24 -22.79 -21.13 7.60
C ALA A 24 -23.60 -19.91 7.15
N ILE A 25 -24.20 -19.94 5.96
CA ILE A 25 -25.04 -18.87 5.42
C ILE A 25 -26.31 -18.69 6.25
N GLU A 26 -27.05 -19.76 6.56
CA GLU A 26 -28.30 -19.72 7.34
C GLU A 26 -28.10 -19.24 8.79
N SER A 27 -26.88 -19.37 9.32
CA SER A 27 -26.55 -18.89 10.67
C SER A 27 -26.55 -17.36 10.78
N ILE A 28 -26.52 -16.65 9.66
CA ILE A 28 -26.43 -15.18 9.63
C ILE A 28 -27.81 -14.56 9.90
N ALA A 29 -27.87 -13.67 10.88
CA ALA A 29 -29.10 -12.95 11.20
C ALA A 29 -29.52 -12.01 10.06
N GLY A 30 -30.62 -12.30 9.37
CA GLY A 30 -31.13 -11.54 8.24
C GLY A 30 -31.11 -12.31 6.92
N VAL A 31 -30.55 -13.51 6.89
CA VAL A 31 -30.75 -14.48 5.80
C VAL A 31 -32.12 -15.15 6.01
N GLU A 32 -32.93 -15.18 4.96
CA GLU A 32 -34.28 -15.78 4.99
C GLU A 32 -34.28 -17.20 4.44
N ASP A 33 -33.49 -17.46 3.38
CA ASP A 33 -33.35 -18.77 2.76
C ASP A 33 -31.97 -18.90 2.08
N ALA A 34 -31.42 -20.12 2.10
CA ALA A 34 -30.20 -20.42 1.37
C ALA A 34 -30.29 -21.82 0.73
N SER A 35 -29.77 -21.95 -0.47
CA SER A 35 -29.72 -23.23 -1.18
C SER A 35 -28.38 -23.36 -1.89
N VAL A 36 -27.59 -24.33 -1.49
CA VAL A 36 -26.24 -24.58 -2.00
C VAL A 36 -26.19 -25.89 -2.77
N ASN A 37 -25.58 -25.85 -3.96
CA ASN A 37 -25.46 -27.02 -4.84
C ASN A 37 -24.00 -27.23 -5.25
N TYR A 38 -23.35 -28.27 -4.71
CA TYR A 38 -21.97 -28.61 -5.04
C TYR A 38 -21.77 -29.12 -6.48
N ALA A 39 -22.82 -29.60 -7.15
CA ALA A 39 -22.70 -30.12 -8.51
C ALA A 39 -22.62 -28.99 -9.57
N THR A 40 -23.09 -27.82 -9.20
CA THR A 40 -23.00 -26.61 -10.05
C THR A 40 -22.08 -25.54 -9.47
N ASP A 41 -21.47 -25.79 -8.31
CA ASP A 41 -20.68 -24.84 -7.53
C ASP A 41 -21.40 -23.52 -7.23
N GLU A 42 -22.72 -23.57 -7.01
CA GLU A 42 -23.57 -22.39 -6.85
C GLU A 42 -24.33 -22.39 -5.53
N ALA A 43 -24.50 -21.19 -4.99
CA ALA A 43 -25.42 -20.92 -3.89
C ALA A 43 -26.43 -19.85 -4.32
N THR A 44 -27.69 -20.03 -3.91
CA THR A 44 -28.72 -18.98 -3.99
C THR A 44 -29.07 -18.57 -2.58
N VAL A 45 -28.96 -17.27 -2.28
CA VAL A 45 -29.21 -16.74 -0.94
C VAL A 45 -30.28 -15.65 -1.03
N GLU A 46 -31.29 -15.74 -0.14
CA GLU A 46 -32.32 -14.71 0.02
C GLU A 46 -32.14 -14.07 1.39
N TYR A 47 -31.92 -12.73 1.40
CA TYR A 47 -31.58 -12.02 2.63
C TYR A 47 -32.18 -10.61 2.67
N ASP A 48 -32.36 -10.08 3.86
CA ASP A 48 -32.81 -8.70 4.10
C ASP A 48 -31.60 -7.74 4.14
N PRO A 49 -31.42 -6.87 3.13
CA PRO A 49 -30.29 -5.95 3.04
C PRO A 49 -30.27 -4.87 4.12
N GLU A 50 -31.39 -4.67 4.86
CA GLU A 50 -31.43 -3.75 6.02
C GLU A 50 -30.88 -4.41 7.28
N ARG A 51 -30.76 -5.73 7.32
CA ARG A 51 -30.32 -6.53 8.46
C ARG A 51 -28.95 -7.17 8.27
N THR A 52 -28.58 -7.50 7.05
CA THR A 52 -27.27 -8.08 6.75
C THR A 52 -26.73 -7.58 5.42
N ALA A 53 -25.42 -7.37 5.34
CA ALA A 53 -24.73 -7.00 4.12
C ALA A 53 -24.27 -8.26 3.36
N LEU A 54 -24.14 -8.15 2.02
CA LEU A 54 -23.62 -9.23 1.20
C LEU A 54 -22.20 -9.67 1.65
N SER A 55 -21.37 -8.72 2.11
CA SER A 55 -20.04 -9.00 2.67
C SER A 55 -20.05 -9.98 3.84
N ALA A 56 -21.06 -9.93 4.72
CA ALA A 56 -21.16 -10.86 5.83
C ALA A 56 -21.42 -12.30 5.36
N ILE A 57 -22.15 -12.47 4.26
CA ILE A 57 -22.39 -13.77 3.63
C ILE A 57 -21.09 -14.33 3.05
N PHE A 58 -20.31 -13.49 2.37
CA PHE A 58 -19.00 -13.87 1.83
C PHE A 58 -18.05 -14.32 2.93
N VAL A 59 -17.91 -13.52 3.98
CA VAL A 59 -17.06 -13.85 5.15
C VAL A 59 -17.48 -15.15 5.82
N ALA A 60 -18.78 -15.46 5.91
CA ALA A 60 -19.25 -16.71 6.49
C ALA A 60 -18.87 -17.94 5.63
N ILE A 61 -18.94 -17.81 4.30
CA ILE A 61 -18.52 -18.85 3.36
C ILE A 61 -17.01 -19.10 3.47
N GLU A 62 -16.21 -18.03 3.51
CA GLU A 62 -14.75 -18.10 3.70
C GLU A 62 -14.37 -18.71 5.04
N SER A 63 -15.06 -18.32 6.11
CA SER A 63 -14.86 -18.91 7.45
C SER A 63 -15.21 -20.40 7.52
N ALA A 64 -16.08 -20.86 6.61
CA ALA A 64 -16.38 -22.28 6.45
C ALA A 64 -15.34 -23.04 5.60
N GLY A 65 -14.31 -22.32 5.08
CA GLY A 65 -13.22 -22.91 4.30
C GLY A 65 -13.49 -23.03 2.80
N TYR A 66 -14.40 -22.22 2.24
CA TYR A 66 -14.74 -22.22 0.81
C TYR A 66 -14.55 -20.83 0.22
N ASP A 67 -14.30 -20.74 -1.10
CA ASP A 67 -13.98 -19.50 -1.79
C ASP A 67 -15.15 -19.03 -2.68
N PRO A 68 -15.91 -18.00 -2.25
CA PRO A 68 -16.94 -17.38 -3.05
C PRO A 68 -16.32 -16.43 -4.07
N GLN A 69 -16.66 -16.60 -5.35
CA GLN A 69 -16.12 -15.78 -6.44
C GLN A 69 -16.51 -14.32 -6.28
N ARG A 70 -15.50 -13.45 -6.29
CA ARG A 70 -15.62 -12.00 -6.31
C ARG A 70 -14.68 -11.37 -7.32
N LYS A 71 -15.04 -10.19 -7.79
CA LYS A 71 -14.18 -9.36 -8.64
C LYS A 71 -14.12 -7.96 -8.11
N THR A 72 -13.01 -7.30 -8.37
CA THR A 72 -12.80 -5.89 -8.01
C THR A 72 -12.71 -5.07 -9.29
N ARG A 73 -13.31 -3.87 -9.27
CA ARG A 73 -13.22 -2.91 -10.35
C ARG A 73 -13.06 -1.50 -9.83
N SER A 74 -12.12 -0.75 -10.44
CA SER A 74 -11.99 0.68 -10.20
C SER A 74 -12.82 1.48 -11.22
N ILE A 75 -13.52 2.49 -10.72
CA ILE A 75 -14.34 3.44 -11.50
C ILE A 75 -13.82 4.84 -11.21
N ALA A 76 -13.32 5.53 -12.22
CA ALA A 76 -12.92 6.92 -12.05
C ALA A 76 -14.16 7.82 -11.92
N VAL A 77 -14.20 8.66 -10.87
CA VAL A 77 -15.33 9.51 -10.51
C VAL A 77 -14.90 10.96 -10.45
N SER A 78 -15.41 11.80 -11.32
CA SER A 78 -15.08 13.22 -11.35
C SER A 78 -16.04 14.07 -10.53
N GLY A 79 -15.51 15.16 -9.95
CA GLY A 79 -16.30 16.16 -9.21
C GLY A 79 -16.41 15.91 -7.71
N MET A 80 -15.61 15.00 -7.16
CA MET A 80 -15.43 14.84 -5.72
C MET A 80 -14.39 15.83 -5.22
N HIS A 81 -14.68 16.56 -4.13
CA HIS A 81 -13.78 17.57 -3.58
C HIS A 81 -13.57 17.42 -2.07
N CYS A 82 -14.22 16.46 -1.44
CA CYS A 82 -14.13 16.25 0.01
C CYS A 82 -14.61 14.85 0.39
N SER A 83 -14.29 14.44 1.60
CA SER A 83 -14.69 13.14 2.19
C SER A 83 -16.22 12.90 2.19
N SER A 84 -17.00 13.95 2.39
CA SER A 84 -18.47 13.85 2.32
C SER A 84 -18.94 13.47 0.90
N CYS A 85 -18.21 13.89 -0.15
CA CYS A 85 -18.47 13.48 -1.52
C CYS A 85 -18.20 11.98 -1.68
N SER A 86 -17.05 11.49 -1.20
CA SER A 86 -16.70 10.06 -1.21
C SER A 86 -17.76 9.23 -0.50
N SER A 87 -18.14 9.59 0.73
CA SER A 87 -19.16 8.87 1.51
C SER A 87 -20.53 8.84 0.81
N THR A 88 -20.86 9.89 0.06
CA THR A 88 -22.12 9.92 -0.72
C THR A 88 -22.09 8.93 -1.88
N VAL A 89 -21.00 8.88 -2.63
CA VAL A 89 -20.81 7.93 -3.74
C VAL A 89 -20.71 6.51 -3.21
N GLU A 90 -19.95 6.28 -2.15
CA GLU A 90 -19.80 4.99 -1.47
C GLU A 90 -21.14 4.43 -1.00
N GLY A 91 -21.96 5.26 -0.32
CA GLY A 91 -23.31 4.86 0.09
C GLY A 91 -24.25 4.53 -1.08
N SER A 92 -24.11 5.22 -2.20
CA SER A 92 -24.88 4.95 -3.42
C SER A 92 -24.48 3.63 -4.08
N LEU A 93 -23.18 3.33 -4.11
CA LEU A 93 -22.64 2.09 -4.69
C LEU A 93 -22.92 0.89 -3.79
N SER A 94 -22.71 1.01 -2.48
CA SER A 94 -22.96 -0.06 -1.50
C SER A 94 -24.44 -0.48 -1.43
N GLY A 95 -25.34 0.40 -1.88
CA GLY A 95 -26.77 0.10 -1.99
C GLY A 95 -27.16 -0.75 -3.18
N LEU A 96 -26.27 -1.03 -4.13
CA LEU A 96 -26.59 -1.77 -5.36
C LEU A 96 -26.60 -3.29 -5.12
N PRO A 97 -27.41 -4.06 -5.93
CA PRO A 97 -27.32 -5.51 -5.94
C PRO A 97 -25.94 -5.98 -6.40
N GLY A 98 -25.45 -7.05 -5.78
CA GLY A 98 -24.17 -7.65 -6.14
C GLY A 98 -22.93 -6.91 -5.64
N VAL A 99 -23.05 -5.74 -5.01
CA VAL A 99 -21.92 -5.04 -4.40
C VAL A 99 -21.63 -5.63 -3.03
N ILE A 100 -20.40 -6.13 -2.84
CA ILE A 100 -19.89 -6.70 -1.60
C ILE A 100 -19.32 -5.57 -0.73
N ALA A 101 -18.46 -4.76 -1.31
CA ALA A 101 -17.86 -3.58 -0.69
C ALA A 101 -17.64 -2.48 -1.73
N ALA A 102 -17.67 -1.23 -1.30
CA ALA A 102 -17.27 -0.09 -2.11
C ALA A 102 -16.38 0.81 -1.25
N ASP A 103 -15.25 1.20 -1.78
CA ASP A 103 -14.32 2.16 -1.18
C ASP A 103 -14.11 3.31 -2.16
N VAL A 104 -14.39 4.54 -1.72
CA VAL A 104 -14.36 5.72 -2.60
C VAL A 104 -13.39 6.74 -2.06
N ASN A 105 -12.37 7.03 -2.85
CA ASN A 105 -11.32 7.96 -2.48
C ASN A 105 -11.35 9.21 -3.35
N TYR A 106 -11.79 10.35 -2.77
CA TYR A 106 -11.81 11.63 -3.49
C TYR A 106 -10.39 12.19 -3.77
N ALA A 107 -9.33 11.67 -3.11
CA ALA A 107 -7.97 12.13 -3.34
C ALA A 107 -7.38 11.55 -4.63
N THR A 108 -7.82 10.34 -5.02
CA THR A 108 -7.46 9.68 -6.27
C THR A 108 -8.55 9.84 -7.34
N ASP A 109 -9.71 10.37 -6.98
CA ASP A 109 -10.92 10.45 -7.82
C ASP A 109 -11.38 9.06 -8.32
N GLU A 110 -11.24 8.03 -7.47
CA GLU A 110 -11.56 6.64 -7.78
C GLU A 110 -12.56 6.04 -6.79
N ALA A 111 -13.44 5.17 -7.31
CA ALA A 111 -14.30 4.29 -6.55
C ALA A 111 -13.91 2.84 -6.86
N THR A 112 -13.41 2.12 -5.86
CA THR A 112 -13.10 0.70 -5.97
C THR A 112 -14.31 -0.10 -5.48
N VAL A 113 -14.87 -0.94 -6.34
CA VAL A 113 -16.05 -1.75 -6.05
C VAL A 113 -15.66 -3.22 -6.08
N GLU A 114 -15.84 -3.91 -4.97
CA GLU A 114 -15.78 -5.36 -4.87
C GLU A 114 -17.18 -5.93 -5.06
N TYR A 115 -17.34 -6.86 -5.97
CA TYR A 115 -18.66 -7.28 -6.39
C TYR A 115 -18.77 -8.76 -6.77
N ASN A 116 -19.99 -9.27 -6.64
CA ASN A 116 -20.39 -10.56 -7.16
C ASN A 116 -20.59 -10.49 -8.69
N PRO A 117 -19.80 -11.21 -9.51
CA PRO A 117 -19.85 -11.09 -10.96
C PRO A 117 -21.20 -11.54 -11.57
N GLU A 118 -22.00 -12.36 -10.85
CA GLU A 118 -23.27 -12.89 -11.34
C GLU A 118 -24.41 -11.85 -11.29
N THR A 119 -24.35 -10.89 -10.37
CA THR A 119 -25.47 -9.96 -10.11
C THR A 119 -25.10 -8.50 -10.30
N PHE A 120 -23.83 -8.15 -10.29
CA PHE A 120 -23.37 -6.78 -10.44
C PHE A 120 -23.57 -6.25 -11.85
N SER A 121 -24.07 -5.03 -11.96
CA SER A 121 -24.21 -4.30 -13.22
C SER A 121 -23.38 -3.02 -13.18
N LEU A 122 -22.37 -2.93 -14.05
CA LEU A 122 -21.53 -1.72 -14.18
C LEU A 122 -22.35 -0.50 -14.61
N GLU A 123 -23.37 -0.68 -15.46
CA GLU A 123 -24.25 0.41 -15.88
C GLU A 123 -25.11 0.93 -14.72
N ALA A 124 -25.53 0.04 -13.81
CA ALA A 124 -26.22 0.43 -12.58
C ALA A 124 -25.29 1.22 -11.64
N ALA A 125 -24.00 0.84 -11.58
CA ALA A 125 -23.00 1.57 -10.80
C ALA A 125 -22.78 2.99 -11.38
N TYR A 126 -22.67 3.12 -12.71
CA TYR A 126 -22.58 4.43 -13.34
C TYR A 126 -23.81 5.30 -13.05
N GLY A 127 -25.01 4.71 -13.17
CA GLY A 127 -26.26 5.40 -12.85
C GLY A 127 -26.33 5.87 -11.39
N ALA A 128 -25.92 5.03 -10.44
CA ALA A 128 -25.89 5.39 -9.01
C ALA A 128 -24.94 6.56 -8.71
N ILE A 129 -23.77 6.60 -9.38
CA ILE A 129 -22.81 7.71 -9.26
C ILE A 129 -23.41 9.00 -9.86
N GLU A 130 -24.08 8.91 -11.04
CA GLU A 130 -24.74 10.04 -11.69
C GLU A 130 -25.90 10.56 -10.85
N ASP A 131 -26.73 9.69 -10.28
CA ASP A 131 -27.83 10.05 -9.38
C ASP A 131 -27.32 10.73 -8.08
N ALA A 132 -26.17 10.31 -7.56
CA ALA A 132 -25.48 10.98 -6.47
C ALA A 132 -24.94 12.36 -6.88
N GLY A 133 -24.97 12.70 -8.16
CA GLY A 133 -24.59 13.99 -8.71
C GLY A 133 -23.12 14.11 -9.11
N TYR A 134 -22.42 13.00 -9.30
CA TYR A 134 -21.02 12.93 -9.74
C TYR A 134 -20.94 12.33 -11.15
N GLU A 135 -19.79 12.48 -11.81
CA GLU A 135 -19.61 12.04 -13.20
C GLU A 135 -18.69 10.81 -13.22
N PRO A 136 -19.26 9.58 -13.42
CA PRO A 136 -18.44 8.39 -13.65
C PRO A 136 -17.84 8.45 -15.05
N ARG A 137 -16.62 7.94 -15.21
CA ARG A 137 -16.00 7.81 -16.52
C ARG A 137 -16.29 6.44 -17.10
N ARG A 138 -16.86 6.44 -18.31
CA ARG A 138 -17.13 5.27 -19.10
C ARG A 138 -15.96 5.04 -20.04
N GLY A 139 -15.10 4.05 -19.78
CA GLY A 139 -13.95 3.69 -20.62
C GLY A 139 -13.75 2.19 -20.69
N SER A 140 -13.13 1.71 -21.78
CA SER A 140 -12.61 0.33 -21.87
C SER A 140 -11.33 0.23 -21.03
N ASP A 141 -11.08 -0.92 -20.43
CA ASP A 141 -9.99 -1.19 -19.48
C ASP A 141 -8.58 -0.76 -19.97
N ASP A 142 -8.32 -0.84 -21.28
CA ASP A 142 -7.03 -0.53 -21.90
C ASP A 142 -6.67 0.98 -21.94
N ASN A 143 -7.62 1.90 -21.67
CA ASN A 143 -7.40 3.35 -21.71
C ASN A 143 -7.66 4.06 -20.37
N ALA A 144 -7.91 3.33 -19.29
CA ALA A 144 -8.26 3.94 -17.99
C ALA A 144 -7.10 4.78 -17.43
N ASP A 145 -5.88 4.35 -17.64
CA ASP A 145 -4.67 5.00 -17.12
C ASP A 145 -4.38 6.33 -17.82
N SER A 146 -4.42 6.36 -19.15
CA SER A 146 -4.23 7.59 -19.93
C SER A 146 -5.39 8.58 -19.77
N ALA A 147 -6.61 8.08 -19.53
CA ALA A 147 -7.80 8.92 -19.30
C ALA A 147 -7.79 9.56 -17.90
N GLY A 148 -7.30 8.85 -16.87
CA GLY A 148 -7.10 9.39 -15.52
C GLY A 148 -6.06 10.50 -15.48
N GLU A 149 -4.94 10.32 -16.17
CA GLU A 149 -3.88 11.32 -16.31
C GLU A 149 -4.35 12.61 -16.94
N SER A 150 -5.05 12.52 -18.07
CA SER A 150 -5.59 13.70 -18.76
C SER A 150 -6.64 14.47 -17.95
N ALA A 151 -7.19 13.84 -16.89
CA ALA A 151 -8.17 14.47 -16.01
C ALA A 151 -7.55 15.27 -14.89
N ALA A 152 -6.54 14.73 -14.22
CA ALA A 152 -5.79 15.45 -13.17
C ALA A 152 -5.13 16.70 -13.76
N GLU A 153 -4.56 16.59 -14.96
CA GLU A 153 -3.97 17.73 -15.67
C GLU A 153 -5.04 18.76 -16.09
N ARG A 154 -6.20 18.30 -16.57
CA ARG A 154 -7.31 19.21 -16.90
C ARG A 154 -7.87 19.92 -15.68
N GLU A 155 -8.01 19.23 -14.54
CA GLU A 155 -8.45 19.85 -13.30
C GLU A 155 -7.40 20.86 -12.79
N LEU A 156 -6.11 20.51 -12.83
CA LEU A 156 -5.03 21.44 -12.47
C LEU A 156 -5.06 22.70 -13.33
N GLU A 157 -5.24 22.56 -14.65
CA GLU A 157 -5.33 23.69 -15.57
C GLU A 157 -6.62 24.50 -15.34
N ARG A 158 -7.75 23.87 -15.08
CA ARG A 158 -9.00 24.51 -14.70
C ARG A 158 -8.85 25.33 -13.42
N GLN A 159 -8.27 24.76 -12.36
CA GLN A 159 -8.01 25.45 -11.11
C GLN A 159 -7.04 26.62 -11.30
N ARG A 160 -5.99 26.44 -12.09
CA ARG A 160 -5.07 27.52 -12.46
C ARG A 160 -5.80 28.69 -13.15
N ARG A 161 -6.69 28.39 -14.09
CA ARG A 161 -7.50 29.43 -14.77
C ARG A 161 -8.41 30.16 -13.79
N LEU A 162 -9.05 29.43 -12.87
CA LEU A 162 -9.90 30.03 -11.84
C LEU A 162 -9.08 30.94 -10.91
N VAL A 163 -7.88 30.56 -10.50
CA VAL A 163 -6.98 31.38 -9.68
C VAL A 163 -6.61 32.66 -10.41
N VAL A 164 -6.25 32.59 -11.70
CA VAL A 164 -5.85 33.76 -12.52
C VAL A 164 -7.04 34.70 -12.73
N VAL A 165 -8.22 34.16 -13.11
CA VAL A 165 -9.44 34.95 -13.32
C VAL A 165 -9.90 35.57 -11.99
N GLY A 166 -9.94 34.77 -10.91
CA GLY A 166 -10.29 35.24 -9.58
C GLY A 166 -9.34 36.33 -9.08
N GLY A 167 -8.01 36.16 -9.27
CA GLY A 167 -7.00 37.15 -8.94
C GLY A 167 -7.22 38.47 -9.67
N ALA A 168 -7.49 38.41 -10.97
CA ALA A 168 -7.78 39.60 -11.77
C ALA A 168 -9.05 40.34 -11.28
N LEU A 169 -10.10 39.60 -10.96
CA LEU A 169 -11.36 40.14 -10.41
C LEU A 169 -11.21 40.67 -8.97
N THR A 170 -10.24 40.17 -8.21
CA THR A 170 -9.98 40.58 -6.82
C THR A 170 -9.04 41.81 -6.75
N LEU A 171 -8.31 42.16 -7.82
CA LEU A 171 -7.40 43.32 -7.84
C LEU A 171 -8.03 44.63 -7.32
N PRO A 172 -9.28 45.03 -7.68
CA PRO A 172 -9.91 46.24 -7.14
C PRO A 172 -10.06 46.19 -5.63
N PHE A 173 -10.32 44.99 -5.06
CA PHE A 173 -10.44 44.80 -3.61
C PHE A 173 -9.08 44.89 -2.90
N ILE A 174 -8.00 44.39 -3.53
CA ILE A 174 -6.63 44.54 -3.02
C ILE A 174 -6.26 46.05 -2.97
N TYR A 175 -6.64 46.79 -3.98
CA TYR A 175 -6.43 48.24 -3.97
C TYR A 175 -7.16 48.91 -2.79
N LEU A 176 -8.46 48.57 -2.54
CA LEU A 176 -9.22 49.08 -1.44
C LEU A 176 -8.61 48.77 -0.07
N MET A 177 -8.19 47.52 0.10
CA MET A 177 -7.54 47.08 1.32
C MET A 177 -6.21 47.83 1.55
N THR A 178 -5.40 48.00 0.50
CA THR A 178 -4.16 48.79 0.62
C THR A 178 -4.43 50.27 0.91
N ALA A 179 -5.46 50.85 0.33
CA ALA A 179 -5.88 52.23 0.62
C ALA A 179 -6.44 52.41 2.05
N MET A 180 -6.75 51.34 2.77
CA MET A 180 -7.16 51.39 4.16
C MET A 180 -5.97 51.62 5.13
N PHE A 181 -4.76 51.15 4.74
CA PHE A 181 -3.53 51.23 5.52
C PHE A 181 -2.49 52.20 5.01
N THR A 182 -2.77 52.84 3.85
CA THR A 182 -1.85 53.77 3.17
C THR A 182 -2.59 55.04 2.83
N PRO A 183 -1.88 56.16 2.55
CA PRO A 183 -2.50 57.44 2.18
C PRO A 183 -3.05 57.47 0.73
N LEU A 184 -3.34 56.27 0.14
CA LEU A 184 -3.93 56.19 -1.19
C LEU A 184 -5.38 56.73 -1.20
N PRO A 185 -5.83 57.41 -2.24
CA PRO A 185 -7.16 57.98 -2.32
C PRO A 185 -8.21 56.86 -2.35
N LYS A 186 -9.20 56.89 -1.49
CA LYS A 186 -10.38 56.02 -1.54
C LYS A 186 -11.34 56.58 -2.60
N PRO A 187 -11.68 55.81 -3.64
CA PRO A 187 -12.63 56.32 -4.65
C PRO A 187 -14.04 56.32 -4.06
N GLY A 188 -14.64 57.48 -3.90
CA GLY A 188 -16.04 57.61 -3.48
C GLY A 188 -16.99 57.36 -4.65
N SER A 189 -16.63 57.82 -5.86
CA SER A 189 -17.36 57.57 -7.11
C SER A 189 -16.44 57.50 -8.28
N ILE A 190 -16.79 56.75 -9.29
CA ILE A 190 -16.10 56.63 -10.58
C ILE A 190 -17.11 57.02 -11.66
N ALA A 191 -16.81 58.04 -12.46
CA ALA A 191 -17.66 58.58 -13.51
C ALA A 191 -19.11 58.95 -13.01
N GLY A 192 -19.23 59.38 -11.76
CA GLY A 192 -20.53 59.77 -11.18
C GLY A 192 -21.36 58.63 -10.63
N ILE A 193 -20.84 57.37 -10.71
CA ILE A 193 -21.47 56.20 -10.12
C ILE A 193 -20.80 55.90 -8.79
N ASP A 194 -21.58 55.64 -7.73
CA ASP A 194 -21.06 55.24 -6.43
C ASP A 194 -20.21 53.98 -6.55
N PHE A 195 -19.07 53.95 -5.85
CA PHE A 195 -18.09 52.89 -5.92
C PHE A 195 -18.64 51.54 -5.46
N GLY A 196 -19.66 51.54 -4.59
CA GLY A 196 -20.37 50.36 -4.14
C GLY A 196 -20.95 49.53 -5.29
N TRP A 197 -21.42 50.18 -6.38
CA TRP A 197 -21.92 49.47 -7.58
C TRP A 197 -20.82 48.72 -8.32
N PHE A 198 -19.60 49.28 -8.38
CA PHE A 198 -18.45 48.59 -8.96
C PHE A 198 -18.05 47.38 -8.12
N GLN A 199 -18.03 47.54 -6.78
CA GLN A 199 -17.78 46.42 -5.88
C GLN A 199 -18.81 45.30 -6.08
N PHE A 200 -20.10 45.66 -6.16
CA PHE A 200 -21.22 44.74 -6.42
C PHE A 200 -20.99 43.97 -7.73
N ALA A 201 -20.64 44.66 -8.81
CA ALA A 201 -20.41 44.04 -10.12
C ALA A 201 -19.24 43.02 -10.08
N PHE A 202 -18.10 43.40 -9.47
CA PHE A 202 -16.95 42.51 -9.34
C PHE A 202 -17.25 41.32 -8.40
N ALA A 203 -17.93 41.55 -7.27
CA ALA A 203 -18.34 40.50 -6.37
C ALA A 203 -19.34 39.55 -7.01
N THR A 204 -20.30 40.06 -7.83
CA THR A 204 -21.21 39.23 -8.59
C THR A 204 -20.47 38.35 -9.60
N ALA A 205 -19.48 38.91 -10.31
CA ALA A 205 -18.64 38.16 -11.23
C ALA A 205 -17.84 37.05 -10.48
N LEU A 206 -17.30 37.34 -9.29
CA LEU A 206 -16.62 36.34 -8.46
C LEU A 206 -17.58 35.25 -7.97
N MET A 207 -18.80 35.62 -7.52
CA MET A 207 -19.81 34.64 -7.13
C MET A 207 -20.25 33.75 -8.30
N ALA A 208 -20.39 34.32 -9.51
CA ALA A 208 -20.77 33.59 -10.72
C ALA A 208 -19.65 32.68 -11.27
N THR A 209 -18.39 32.98 -11.01
CA THR A 209 -17.24 32.19 -11.47
C THR A 209 -16.72 31.23 -10.41
N LEU A 210 -16.12 31.77 -9.34
CA LEU A 210 -15.54 31.00 -8.25
C LEU A 210 -16.60 30.46 -7.29
N GLY A 211 -17.60 31.28 -6.94
CA GLY A 211 -18.67 30.95 -6.01
C GLY A 211 -19.63 29.89 -6.53
N LYS A 212 -19.79 29.76 -7.85
CA LYS A 212 -20.67 28.78 -8.47
C LYS A 212 -20.37 27.35 -8.03
N VAL A 213 -19.10 26.98 -7.90
CA VAL A 213 -18.68 25.62 -7.51
C VAL A 213 -19.23 25.29 -6.12
N PHE A 214 -19.03 26.18 -5.17
CA PHE A 214 -19.50 26.02 -3.79
C PHE A 214 -21.03 26.07 -3.66
N LEU A 215 -21.70 26.93 -4.41
CA LEU A 215 -23.16 27.00 -4.41
C LEU A 215 -23.80 25.72 -4.96
N VAL A 216 -23.26 25.18 -6.06
CA VAL A 216 -23.74 23.92 -6.62
C VAL A 216 -23.46 22.75 -5.69
N GLY A 217 -22.24 22.71 -5.08
CA GLY A 217 -21.87 21.70 -4.10
C GLY A 217 -22.76 21.74 -2.85
N ALA A 218 -23.06 22.93 -2.34
CA ALA A 218 -23.98 23.12 -1.20
C ALA A 218 -25.41 22.64 -1.51
N ILE A 219 -25.92 22.90 -2.72
CA ILE A 219 -27.26 22.44 -3.13
C ILE A 219 -27.28 20.90 -3.22
N LYS A 220 -26.23 20.28 -3.80
CA LYS A 220 -26.09 18.81 -3.88
C LYS A 220 -26.04 18.20 -2.46
N ALA A 221 -25.20 18.75 -1.58
CA ALA A 221 -25.09 18.33 -0.18
C ALA A 221 -26.43 18.44 0.56
N GLY A 222 -27.16 19.56 0.37
CA GLY A 222 -28.48 19.77 0.95
C GLY A 222 -29.53 18.78 0.47
N ARG A 223 -29.51 18.39 -0.82
CA ARG A 223 -30.39 17.34 -1.37
C ARG A 223 -30.11 15.99 -0.73
N ASN A 224 -28.86 15.67 -0.48
CA ASN A 224 -28.42 14.44 0.14
C ASN A 224 -28.48 14.50 1.69
N ARG A 225 -29.09 15.55 2.28
CA ARG A 225 -29.20 15.78 3.73
C ARG A 225 -27.86 15.72 4.47
N ASN A 226 -26.79 16.06 3.79
CA ASN A 226 -25.45 16.10 4.33
C ASN A 226 -24.87 17.50 4.17
N ALA A 227 -24.33 18.09 5.23
CA ALA A 227 -23.66 19.38 5.18
C ALA A 227 -22.16 19.17 5.04
N ASN A 228 -21.54 19.82 4.05
CA ASN A 228 -20.14 19.69 3.73
C ASN A 228 -19.42 21.05 3.74
N MET A 229 -18.14 21.03 3.35
CA MET A 229 -17.30 22.23 3.19
C MET A 229 -17.97 23.27 2.27
N ASP A 230 -18.53 22.85 1.14
CA ASP A 230 -19.19 23.76 0.19
C ASP A 230 -20.36 24.48 0.83
N THR A 231 -21.08 23.79 1.74
CA THR A 231 -22.18 24.40 2.50
C THR A 231 -21.70 25.58 3.37
N LEU A 232 -20.56 25.41 4.06
CA LEU A 232 -19.99 26.48 4.91
C LEU A 232 -19.54 27.68 4.07
N VAL A 233 -18.82 27.41 2.97
CA VAL A 233 -18.33 28.47 2.08
C VAL A 233 -19.50 29.19 1.41
N ALA A 234 -20.48 28.45 0.86
CA ALA A 234 -21.66 29.02 0.20
C ALA A 234 -22.48 29.88 1.16
N VAL A 235 -22.74 29.40 2.39
CA VAL A 235 -23.52 30.13 3.40
C VAL A 235 -22.76 31.39 3.85
N GLY A 236 -21.47 31.27 4.20
CA GLY A 236 -20.68 32.40 4.68
C GLY A 236 -20.49 33.49 3.63
N THR A 237 -20.14 33.13 2.39
CA THR A 237 -19.97 34.10 1.29
C THR A 237 -21.31 34.69 0.82
N SER A 238 -22.39 33.91 0.77
CA SER A 238 -23.72 34.41 0.44
C SER A 238 -24.24 35.39 1.47
N ALA A 239 -24.00 35.16 2.75
CA ALA A 239 -24.41 36.09 3.82
C ALA A 239 -23.72 37.45 3.64
N GLY A 240 -22.40 37.49 3.44
CA GLY A 240 -21.66 38.73 3.18
C GLY A 240 -22.08 39.42 1.87
N TYR A 241 -22.29 38.66 0.80
CA TYR A 241 -22.73 39.17 -0.51
C TYR A 241 -24.15 39.78 -0.45
N LEU A 242 -25.13 39.07 0.11
CA LEU A 242 -26.51 39.51 0.19
C LEU A 242 -26.67 40.73 1.11
N PHE A 243 -25.92 40.74 2.24
CA PHE A 243 -25.91 41.90 3.13
C PHE A 243 -25.38 43.15 2.39
N SER A 244 -24.22 43.05 1.75
CA SER A 244 -23.61 44.17 1.03
C SER A 244 -24.47 44.61 -0.15
N ALA A 245 -25.12 43.68 -0.85
CA ALA A 245 -26.10 44.02 -1.90
C ALA A 245 -27.27 44.80 -1.36
N ALA A 246 -27.86 44.40 -0.22
CA ALA A 246 -28.95 45.12 0.44
C ALA A 246 -28.55 46.56 0.83
N VAL A 247 -27.28 46.78 1.24
CA VAL A 247 -26.74 48.13 1.50
C VAL A 247 -26.63 48.93 0.21
N VAL A 248 -26.09 48.40 -0.88
CA VAL A 248 -25.96 49.10 -2.19
C VAL A 248 -27.32 49.45 -2.76
N PHE A 249 -28.33 48.58 -2.62
CA PHE A 249 -29.70 48.86 -3.04
C PHE A 249 -30.50 49.79 -2.07
N GLY A 250 -29.87 50.19 -0.95
CA GLY A 250 -30.49 51.14 0.01
C GLY A 250 -31.56 50.51 0.91
N ALA A 251 -31.66 49.18 0.98
CA ALA A 251 -32.60 48.46 1.83
C ALA A 251 -32.21 48.49 3.33
N ILE A 252 -30.88 48.51 3.61
CA ILE A 252 -30.29 48.62 4.94
C ILE A 252 -29.12 49.59 4.94
N THR A 253 -28.69 50.06 6.09
CA THR A 253 -27.49 50.88 6.26
C THR A 253 -26.39 50.06 6.87
N GLY A 254 -25.15 50.18 6.39
CA GLY A 254 -24.00 49.46 6.90
C GLY A 254 -22.80 49.59 5.97
N ASP A 255 -21.71 48.94 6.32
CA ASP A 255 -20.49 48.84 5.50
C ASP A 255 -20.62 47.74 4.45
N LEU A 256 -19.78 47.80 3.39
CA LEU A 256 -19.74 46.81 2.33
C LEU A 256 -18.71 45.76 2.65
N TYR A 257 -19.04 44.49 2.47
CA TYR A 257 -18.16 43.32 2.68
C TYR A 257 -17.85 42.55 1.41
N PHE A 258 -18.04 43.16 0.22
CA PHE A 258 -17.73 42.52 -1.06
C PHE A 258 -16.26 42.17 -1.20
N GLU A 259 -15.37 42.96 -0.61
CA GLU A 259 -13.94 42.63 -0.57
C GLU A 259 -13.66 41.34 0.21
N ALA A 260 -14.32 41.18 1.37
CA ALA A 260 -14.18 39.96 2.15
C ALA A 260 -14.67 38.73 1.38
N VAL A 261 -15.83 38.82 0.71
CA VAL A 261 -16.35 37.76 -0.16
C VAL A 261 -15.36 37.42 -1.28
N GLY A 262 -14.79 38.46 -1.93
CA GLY A 262 -13.81 38.30 -3.00
C GLY A 262 -12.54 37.59 -2.53
N PHE A 263 -11.97 38.04 -1.42
CA PHE A 263 -10.76 37.44 -0.82
C PHE A 263 -10.99 36.00 -0.39
N ILE A 264 -12.12 35.71 0.24
CA ILE A 264 -12.47 34.36 0.70
C ILE A 264 -12.53 33.40 -0.48
N LEU A 265 -13.32 33.72 -1.51
CA LEU A 265 -13.45 32.89 -2.71
C LEU A 265 -12.11 32.68 -3.42
N TRP A 266 -11.29 33.74 -3.52
CA TRP A 266 -9.99 33.64 -4.14
C TRP A 266 -8.99 32.82 -3.33
N PHE A 267 -8.89 33.04 -2.02
CA PHE A 267 -7.97 32.28 -1.15
C PHE A 267 -8.32 30.79 -1.11
N ILE A 268 -9.61 30.44 -1.06
CA ILE A 268 -10.04 29.04 -1.12
C ILE A 268 -9.70 28.45 -2.48
N THR A 269 -9.92 29.18 -3.58
CA THR A 269 -9.55 28.72 -4.93
C THR A 269 -8.04 28.54 -5.08
N VAL A 270 -7.22 29.40 -4.49
CA VAL A 270 -5.76 29.23 -4.42
C VAL A 270 -5.42 27.98 -3.61
N GLY A 271 -6.11 27.74 -2.49
CA GLY A 271 -5.97 26.52 -1.68
C GLY A 271 -6.25 25.27 -2.52
N ASN A 272 -7.37 25.22 -3.22
CA ASN A 272 -7.77 24.11 -4.09
C ASN A 272 -6.78 23.89 -5.26
N TRP A 273 -6.23 24.97 -5.84
CA TRP A 273 -5.18 24.86 -6.86
C TRP A 273 -3.88 24.26 -6.29
N LEU A 274 -3.45 24.71 -5.12
CA LEU A 274 -2.26 24.14 -4.47
C LEU A 274 -2.48 22.65 -4.13
N GLU A 275 -3.68 22.30 -3.72
CA GLU A 275 -4.10 20.92 -3.51
C GLU A 275 -3.99 20.09 -4.79
N ALA A 276 -4.66 20.51 -5.87
CA ALA A 276 -4.61 19.83 -7.16
C ALA A 276 -3.17 19.67 -7.67
N ARG A 277 -2.34 20.71 -7.50
CA ARG A 277 -0.91 20.69 -7.86
C ARG A 277 -0.11 19.68 -7.03
N SER A 278 -0.45 19.51 -5.75
CA SER A 278 0.26 18.60 -4.88
C SER A 278 -0.17 17.15 -5.12
N LYS A 279 -1.45 16.90 -5.39
CA LYS A 279 -1.94 15.59 -5.85
C LYS A 279 -1.26 15.18 -7.15
N ALA A 280 -1.18 16.07 -8.15
CA ALA A 280 -0.48 15.81 -9.41
C ALA A 280 1.00 15.43 -9.17
N ARG A 281 1.72 16.15 -8.30
CA ARG A 281 3.13 15.83 -7.97
C ARG A 281 3.31 14.50 -7.24
N ALA A 282 2.38 14.12 -6.39
CA ALA A 282 2.45 12.83 -5.71
C ALA A 282 2.23 11.67 -6.71
N SER A 283 1.37 11.87 -7.73
CA SER A 283 1.20 10.94 -8.84
C SER A 283 2.38 10.92 -9.83
N ASP A 284 3.15 12.02 -9.95
CA ASP A 284 4.31 12.10 -10.85
C ASP A 284 5.38 11.03 -10.51
N ALA A 285 5.56 10.67 -9.26
CA ALA A 285 6.51 9.65 -8.85
C ALA A 285 6.09 8.23 -9.31
N LEU A 286 4.79 7.94 -9.37
CA LEU A 286 4.27 6.70 -9.96
C LEU A 286 4.41 6.71 -11.48
N ARG A 287 4.19 7.88 -12.12
CA ARG A 287 4.42 8.07 -13.55
C ARG A 287 5.90 7.89 -13.93
N GLU A 288 6.83 8.28 -13.05
CA GLU A 288 8.26 8.07 -13.25
C GLU A 288 8.57 6.57 -13.38
N LEU A 289 7.93 5.70 -12.59
CA LEU A 289 8.04 4.25 -12.72
C LEU A 289 7.48 3.75 -14.07
N LEU A 290 6.32 4.24 -14.50
CA LEU A 290 5.74 3.85 -15.79
C LEU A 290 6.55 4.32 -17.02
N ARG A 291 7.24 5.47 -16.92
CA ARG A 291 8.12 5.99 -17.99
C ARG A 291 9.42 5.19 -18.16
N LEU A 292 9.67 4.24 -17.28
CA LEU A 292 10.86 3.37 -17.37
C LEU A 292 10.64 2.20 -18.32
N GLU A 293 9.41 1.90 -18.70
CA GLU A 293 9.10 0.85 -19.67
C GLU A 293 9.73 1.16 -21.03
N ALA A 294 10.33 0.18 -21.67
CA ALA A 294 10.85 0.33 -23.03
C ALA A 294 9.68 0.51 -24.02
N GLU A 295 9.82 1.37 -25.01
CA GLU A 295 8.79 1.55 -26.05
C GLU A 295 8.88 0.48 -27.12
N GLU A 296 10.09 -0.06 -27.38
CA GLU A 296 10.42 -1.00 -28.44
C GLU A 296 11.32 -2.11 -27.91
N ALA A 297 11.30 -3.28 -28.55
CA ALA A 297 12.17 -4.40 -28.27
C ALA A 297 12.84 -4.91 -29.55
N THR A 298 14.09 -5.36 -29.45
CA THR A 298 14.78 -6.07 -30.55
C THR A 298 14.55 -7.56 -30.41
N VAL A 299 13.64 -8.11 -31.20
CA VAL A 299 13.32 -9.54 -31.23
C VAL A 299 14.20 -10.25 -32.22
N VAL A 300 14.71 -11.42 -31.85
CA VAL A 300 15.51 -12.32 -32.72
C VAL A 300 14.65 -13.51 -33.13
N ARG A 301 14.22 -13.53 -34.38
CA ARG A 301 13.44 -14.65 -34.98
C ARG A 301 14.20 -15.22 -36.16
N ASP A 302 14.44 -16.52 -36.20
CA ASP A 302 15.18 -17.23 -37.27
C ASP A 302 16.58 -16.64 -37.53
N GLY A 303 17.20 -16.02 -36.52
CA GLY A 303 18.53 -15.41 -36.63
C GLY A 303 18.54 -14.00 -37.21
N GLU A 304 17.38 -13.41 -37.51
CA GLU A 304 17.23 -12.00 -37.95
C GLU A 304 16.75 -11.14 -36.78
N GLU A 305 17.39 -9.97 -36.61
CA GLU A 305 17.02 -8.95 -35.61
C GLU A 305 15.94 -8.04 -36.18
N THR A 306 14.82 -7.93 -35.52
CA THR A 306 13.72 -7.01 -35.89
C THR A 306 13.31 -6.18 -34.70
N VAL A 307 13.22 -4.86 -34.86
CA VAL A 307 12.68 -3.96 -33.83
C VAL A 307 11.17 -3.93 -33.96
N VAL A 308 10.49 -4.25 -32.84
CA VAL A 308 9.03 -4.25 -32.75
C VAL A 308 8.58 -3.42 -31.56
N PRO A 309 7.35 -2.83 -31.60
CA PRO A 309 6.75 -2.24 -30.41
C PRO A 309 6.67 -3.28 -29.29
N LEU A 310 6.83 -2.85 -28.01
CA LEU A 310 6.77 -3.77 -26.87
C LEU A 310 5.43 -4.50 -26.79
N SER A 311 4.33 -3.90 -27.25
CA SER A 311 3.00 -4.53 -27.33
C SER A 311 2.93 -5.78 -28.25
N ASP A 312 3.89 -5.95 -29.14
CA ASP A 312 3.93 -7.01 -30.13
C ASP A 312 4.89 -8.14 -29.73
N VAL A 313 5.49 -8.05 -28.54
CA VAL A 313 6.33 -9.08 -27.93
C VAL A 313 5.44 -10.14 -27.29
N GLU A 314 5.69 -11.41 -27.58
CA GLU A 314 4.99 -12.56 -27.05
C GLU A 314 5.88 -13.36 -26.08
N VAL A 315 5.25 -14.11 -25.16
CA VAL A 315 5.99 -15.04 -24.29
C VAL A 315 6.72 -16.07 -25.12
N GLY A 316 8.02 -16.25 -24.86
CA GLY A 316 8.92 -17.14 -25.62
C GLY A 316 9.72 -16.43 -26.72
N ASP A 317 9.47 -15.14 -26.98
CA ASP A 317 10.32 -14.36 -27.89
C ASP A 317 11.72 -14.17 -27.31
N LEU A 318 12.75 -14.30 -28.16
CA LEU A 318 14.12 -14.01 -27.80
C LEU A 318 14.45 -12.54 -28.06
N LEU A 319 14.80 -11.83 -27.00
CA LEU A 319 15.07 -10.39 -27.01
C LEU A 319 16.56 -10.13 -26.88
N LYS A 320 17.13 -9.35 -27.79
CA LYS A 320 18.51 -8.92 -27.72
C LYS A 320 18.62 -7.57 -27.02
N VAL A 321 19.36 -7.55 -25.92
CA VAL A 321 19.57 -6.34 -25.10
C VAL A 321 21.04 -5.98 -25.11
N ARG A 322 21.37 -4.79 -25.65
CA ARG A 322 22.75 -4.29 -25.74
C ARG A 322 23.13 -3.49 -24.51
N PRO A 323 24.44 -3.29 -24.25
CA PRO A 323 24.90 -2.41 -23.18
C PRO A 323 24.27 -1.00 -23.26
N GLY A 324 23.76 -0.53 -22.13
CA GLY A 324 23.04 0.75 -21.99
C GLY A 324 21.57 0.71 -22.41
N GLU A 325 21.08 -0.39 -22.97
CA GLU A 325 19.66 -0.57 -23.28
C GLU A 325 18.89 -1.04 -22.05
N ARG A 326 17.60 -0.72 -22.03
CA ARG A 326 16.68 -1.27 -21.03
C ARG A 326 16.24 -2.66 -21.42
N ILE A 327 16.08 -3.54 -20.43
CA ILE A 327 15.47 -4.85 -20.62
C ILE A 327 13.98 -4.63 -20.93
N PRO A 328 13.47 -5.09 -22.09
CA PRO A 328 12.12 -4.70 -22.52
C PRO A 328 11.00 -5.29 -21.67
N THR A 329 11.17 -6.56 -21.22
CA THR A 329 10.15 -7.27 -20.42
C THR A 329 10.82 -8.27 -19.50
N ASP A 330 10.07 -8.89 -18.59
CA ASP A 330 10.60 -9.91 -17.68
C ASP A 330 10.99 -11.16 -18.48
N GLY A 331 12.15 -11.72 -18.18
CA GLY A 331 12.68 -12.85 -18.94
C GLY A 331 13.78 -13.61 -18.25
N ILE A 332 14.26 -14.66 -18.92
CA ILE A 332 15.41 -15.47 -18.51
C ILE A 332 16.55 -15.25 -19.48
N VAL A 333 17.74 -15.01 -18.98
CA VAL A 333 18.95 -14.92 -19.80
C VAL A 333 19.23 -16.30 -20.43
N ARG A 334 19.27 -16.36 -21.75
CA ARG A 334 19.62 -17.59 -22.49
C ARG A 334 21.08 -17.59 -22.91
N GLU A 335 21.62 -16.46 -23.32
CA GLU A 335 23.02 -16.29 -23.71
C GLU A 335 23.55 -14.92 -23.25
N GLY A 336 24.86 -14.89 -22.94
CA GLY A 336 25.55 -13.66 -22.51
C GLY A 336 25.71 -13.56 -21.01
N GLU A 337 26.61 -12.69 -20.57
CA GLU A 337 26.85 -12.31 -19.18
C GLU A 337 26.96 -10.81 -19.10
N SER A 338 26.31 -10.19 -18.11
CA SER A 338 26.32 -8.74 -17.90
C SER A 338 25.93 -8.35 -16.50
N ALA A 339 26.39 -7.17 -16.05
CA ALA A 339 25.84 -6.52 -14.88
C ALA A 339 24.55 -5.76 -15.26
N VAL A 340 23.50 -5.89 -14.45
CA VAL A 340 22.20 -5.24 -14.65
C VAL A 340 21.92 -4.32 -13.47
N ASP A 341 21.67 -3.04 -13.75
CA ASP A 341 21.24 -2.06 -12.76
C ASP A 341 19.75 -2.23 -12.45
N GLU A 342 19.45 -2.80 -11.29
CA GLU A 342 18.11 -3.02 -10.76
C GLU A 342 17.70 -1.95 -9.72
N SER A 343 18.48 -0.88 -9.56
CA SER A 343 18.29 0.16 -8.52
C SER A 343 16.92 0.81 -8.53
N MET A 344 16.27 0.83 -9.69
CA MET A 344 14.93 1.38 -9.86
C MET A 344 13.84 0.55 -9.16
N LEU A 345 14.08 -0.74 -8.98
CA LEU A 345 13.15 -1.69 -8.36
C LEU A 345 13.56 -2.00 -6.92
N THR A 346 14.85 -2.20 -6.70
CA THR A 346 15.40 -2.63 -5.41
C THR A 346 15.85 -1.48 -4.51
N GLY A 347 16.12 -0.31 -5.10
CA GLY A 347 16.71 0.84 -4.41
C GLY A 347 18.21 0.71 -4.15
N GLU A 348 18.87 -0.37 -4.62
CA GLU A 348 20.31 -0.59 -4.46
C GLU A 348 21.09 -0.12 -5.69
N SER A 349 22.13 0.67 -5.46
CA SER A 349 22.94 1.24 -6.55
C SER A 349 24.03 0.30 -7.08
N VAL A 350 24.14 -0.91 -6.55
CA VAL A 350 25.14 -1.89 -7.01
C VAL A 350 24.50 -2.79 -8.07
N PRO A 351 25.01 -2.78 -9.32
CA PRO A 351 24.50 -3.66 -10.36
C PRO A 351 24.67 -5.15 -10.01
N VAL A 352 23.71 -5.97 -10.41
CA VAL A 352 23.69 -7.42 -10.18
C VAL A 352 24.22 -8.16 -11.42
N GLU A 353 25.19 -9.05 -11.23
CA GLU A 353 25.68 -9.87 -12.33
C GLU A 353 24.63 -10.92 -12.73
N LYS A 354 24.39 -11.06 -14.04
CA LYS A 354 23.45 -12.00 -14.63
C LYS A 354 24.15 -12.88 -15.65
N SER A 355 23.87 -14.17 -15.56
CA SER A 355 24.41 -15.25 -16.38
C SER A 355 23.30 -16.10 -17.01
N PRO A 356 23.58 -16.97 -17.99
CA PRO A 356 22.56 -17.84 -18.56
C PRO A 356 21.82 -18.68 -17.50
N GLY A 357 20.50 -18.58 -17.48
CA GLY A 357 19.62 -19.21 -16.51
C GLY A 357 19.06 -18.24 -15.47
N ASP A 358 19.65 -17.04 -15.29
CA ASP A 358 19.18 -16.06 -14.33
C ASP A 358 17.96 -15.27 -14.86
N GLU A 359 17.06 -14.92 -13.96
CA GLU A 359 15.92 -14.05 -14.26
C GLU A 359 16.35 -12.58 -14.33
N VAL A 360 15.77 -11.85 -15.26
CA VAL A 360 15.92 -10.41 -15.43
C VAL A 360 14.55 -9.76 -15.48
N VAL A 361 14.46 -8.57 -14.90
CA VAL A 361 13.20 -7.82 -14.78
C VAL A 361 13.15 -6.71 -15.82
N GLY A 362 12.01 -6.55 -16.46
CA GLY A 362 11.75 -5.48 -17.40
C GLY A 362 11.99 -4.10 -16.81
N SER A 363 12.42 -3.15 -17.65
CA SER A 363 12.75 -1.75 -17.27
C SER A 363 14.08 -1.55 -16.53
N THR A 364 14.79 -2.60 -16.13
CA THR A 364 16.16 -2.54 -15.60
C THR A 364 17.16 -2.23 -16.72
N ILE A 365 18.36 -1.76 -16.39
CA ILE A 365 19.35 -1.31 -17.38
C ILE A 365 20.48 -2.32 -17.48
N ASN A 366 20.71 -2.83 -18.68
CA ASN A 366 21.85 -3.68 -19.00
C ASN A 366 23.12 -2.83 -19.15
N GLU A 367 24.21 -3.13 -18.40
CA GLU A 367 25.38 -2.25 -18.38
C GLU A 367 26.51 -2.65 -19.33
N ASN A 368 26.99 -3.88 -19.28
CA ASN A 368 28.31 -4.25 -19.81
C ASN A 368 28.27 -5.17 -21.01
N GLY A 369 27.49 -6.25 -20.95
CA GLY A 369 27.45 -7.34 -21.93
C GLY A 369 26.25 -7.23 -22.87
N VAL A 370 26.21 -8.08 -23.89
CA VAL A 370 25.02 -8.32 -24.71
C VAL A 370 24.29 -9.51 -24.14
N LEU A 371 23.03 -9.32 -23.77
CA LEU A 371 22.16 -10.37 -23.26
C LEU A 371 21.18 -10.83 -24.35
N LEU A 372 20.94 -12.12 -24.43
CA LEU A 372 19.83 -12.70 -25.15
C LEU A 372 18.83 -13.23 -24.11
N VAL A 373 17.68 -12.58 -24.01
CA VAL A 373 16.67 -12.81 -22.98
C VAL A 373 15.43 -13.43 -23.61
N GLU A 374 14.96 -14.54 -23.09
CA GLU A 374 13.66 -15.11 -23.47
C GLU A 374 12.56 -14.50 -22.61
N ALA A 375 11.56 -13.90 -23.23
CA ALA A 375 10.42 -13.28 -22.54
C ALA A 375 9.56 -14.33 -21.83
N ILE A 376 9.35 -14.17 -20.52
CA ILE A 376 8.51 -15.06 -19.69
C ILE A 376 7.19 -14.40 -19.27
N LYS A 377 7.18 -13.07 -19.14
CA LYS A 377 5.97 -12.28 -18.83
C LYS A 377 5.91 -11.08 -19.76
N VAL A 378 4.73 -10.71 -20.23
CA VAL A 378 4.51 -9.60 -21.16
C VAL A 378 3.28 -8.79 -20.76
N GLY A 379 3.21 -7.52 -21.17
CA GLY A 379 2.03 -6.66 -20.93
C GLY A 379 1.74 -6.41 -19.48
N GLU A 380 0.51 -6.67 -19.04
CA GLU A 380 0.05 -6.41 -17.67
C GLU A 380 0.64 -7.34 -16.60
N ASP A 381 1.23 -8.47 -17.03
CA ASP A 381 1.80 -9.49 -16.13
C ASP A 381 3.25 -9.19 -15.73
N THR A 382 3.88 -8.17 -16.31
CA THR A 382 5.25 -7.76 -15.95
C THR A 382 5.34 -7.22 -14.52
N ALA A 383 6.49 -7.42 -13.87
CA ALA A 383 6.76 -6.98 -12.50
C ALA A 383 6.49 -5.48 -12.32
N ILE A 384 6.90 -4.65 -13.28
CA ILE A 384 6.68 -3.20 -13.21
C ILE A 384 5.19 -2.83 -13.22
N LYS A 385 4.37 -3.51 -14.05
CA LYS A 385 2.92 -3.29 -14.09
C LYS A 385 2.25 -3.77 -12.80
N GLN A 386 2.70 -4.88 -12.25
CA GLN A 386 2.22 -5.37 -10.95
C GLN A 386 2.55 -4.39 -9.83
N ILE A 387 3.78 -3.83 -9.78
CA ILE A 387 4.16 -2.78 -8.83
C ILE A 387 3.21 -1.59 -8.93
N VAL A 388 3.00 -1.08 -10.16
CA VAL A 388 2.10 0.07 -10.39
C VAL A 388 0.68 -0.24 -9.92
N ARG A 389 0.16 -1.43 -10.24
CA ARG A 389 -1.17 -1.88 -9.81
C ARG A 389 -1.26 -1.90 -8.28
N ARG A 390 -0.27 -2.49 -7.58
CA ARG A 390 -0.23 -2.53 -6.12
C ARG A 390 -0.18 -1.13 -5.48
N VAL A 391 0.62 -0.22 -6.04
CA VAL A 391 0.67 1.16 -5.54
C VAL A 391 -0.68 1.87 -5.74
N LYS A 392 -1.37 1.64 -6.86
CA LYS A 392 -2.73 2.17 -7.09
C LYS A 392 -3.74 1.58 -6.09
N GLU A 393 -3.73 0.27 -5.88
CA GLU A 393 -4.55 -0.41 -4.88
C GLU A 393 -4.28 0.17 -3.47
N ALA A 394 -2.99 0.38 -3.12
CA ALA A 394 -2.63 0.99 -1.85
C ALA A 394 -3.16 2.42 -1.68
N GLN A 395 -3.28 3.17 -2.76
CA GLN A 395 -3.83 4.52 -2.74
C GLN A 395 -5.36 4.55 -2.71
N SER A 396 -6.04 3.51 -3.21
CA SER A 396 -7.49 3.44 -3.26
C SER A 396 -8.12 3.09 -1.92
N ARG A 397 -7.50 2.21 -1.12
CA ARG A 397 -8.03 1.78 0.19
C ARG A 397 -7.78 2.83 1.27
N GLN A 398 -8.86 3.21 1.98
CA GLN A 398 -8.81 4.23 3.02
C GLN A 398 -8.37 3.65 4.37
N PRO A 399 -7.36 4.26 5.04
CA PRO A 399 -7.01 3.95 6.42
C PRO A 399 -8.16 4.20 7.40
N ASP A 400 -8.19 3.48 8.52
CA ASP A 400 -9.22 3.65 9.56
C ASP A 400 -9.19 5.05 10.20
N ILE A 401 -8.00 5.63 10.34
CA ILE A 401 -7.85 7.01 10.80
C ILE A 401 -8.54 8.01 9.86
N GLN A 402 -8.56 7.76 8.56
CA GLN A 402 -9.29 8.60 7.60
C GLN A 402 -10.80 8.44 7.78
N ARG A 403 -11.32 7.22 7.90
CA ARG A 403 -12.74 6.96 8.16
C ARG A 403 -13.21 7.63 9.46
N LEU A 404 -12.36 7.62 10.50
CA LEU A 404 -12.65 8.33 11.76
C LEU A 404 -12.73 9.85 11.54
N VAL A 405 -11.77 10.42 10.82
CA VAL A 405 -11.72 11.87 10.49
C VAL A 405 -12.95 12.27 9.68
N ASP A 406 -13.37 11.47 8.71
CA ASP A 406 -14.53 11.72 7.87
C ASP A 406 -15.84 11.69 8.70
N ARG A 407 -15.97 10.72 9.60
CA ARG A 407 -17.08 10.66 10.55
C ARG A 407 -17.14 11.89 11.46
N VAL A 408 -16.00 12.31 12.01
CA VAL A 408 -15.90 13.52 12.84
C VAL A 408 -16.29 14.76 12.02
N SER A 409 -15.84 14.87 10.79
CA SER A 409 -16.16 15.98 9.87
C SER A 409 -17.66 16.08 9.59
N GLY A 410 -18.36 14.96 9.45
CA GLY A 410 -19.80 14.90 9.24
C GLY A 410 -20.62 15.52 10.39
N TYR A 411 -20.15 15.39 11.64
CA TYR A 411 -20.77 16.05 12.80
C TYR A 411 -20.28 17.48 13.01
N PHE A 412 -19.03 17.76 12.67
CA PHE A 412 -18.38 19.05 12.91
C PHE A 412 -19.08 20.19 12.18
N VAL A 413 -19.43 20.04 10.91
CA VAL A 413 -20.04 21.09 10.08
C VAL A 413 -21.40 21.55 10.65
N PRO A 414 -22.38 20.68 10.94
CA PRO A 414 -23.62 21.07 11.59
C PRO A 414 -23.43 21.77 12.93
N ILE A 415 -22.53 21.26 13.79
CA ILE A 415 -22.24 21.83 15.11
C ILE A 415 -21.73 23.25 14.96
N VAL A 416 -20.81 23.49 14.03
CA VAL A 416 -20.27 24.84 13.81
C VAL A 416 -21.30 25.80 13.25
N LEU A 417 -22.18 25.38 12.35
CA LEU A 417 -23.27 26.21 11.87
C LEU A 417 -24.20 26.64 13.01
N VAL A 418 -24.56 25.72 13.88
CA VAL A 418 -25.37 26.02 15.08
C VAL A 418 -24.62 26.97 16.00
N ASN A 419 -23.33 26.73 16.27
CA ASN A 419 -22.48 27.61 17.08
C ASN A 419 -22.44 29.05 16.50
N ALA A 420 -22.24 29.18 15.18
CA ALA A 420 -22.19 30.49 14.53
C ALA A 420 -23.52 31.25 14.65
N VAL A 421 -24.66 30.57 14.50
CA VAL A 421 -25.99 31.16 14.72
C VAL A 421 -26.16 31.58 16.18
N ILE A 422 -25.81 30.72 17.13
CA ILE A 422 -25.90 31.03 18.57
C ILE A 422 -25.10 32.29 18.88
N TRP A 423 -23.84 32.38 18.47
CA TRP A 423 -23.00 33.55 18.75
C TRP A 423 -23.50 34.81 18.04
N ALA A 424 -24.01 34.71 16.81
CA ALA A 424 -24.62 35.85 16.12
C ALA A 424 -25.84 36.39 16.88
N VAL A 425 -26.71 35.49 17.38
CA VAL A 425 -27.87 35.85 18.19
C VAL A 425 -27.45 36.41 19.55
N LEU A 426 -26.46 35.83 20.21
CA LEU A 426 -25.93 36.34 21.47
C LEU A 426 -25.37 37.77 21.31
N TRP A 427 -24.60 38.02 20.27
CA TRP A 427 -24.10 39.36 19.97
C TRP A 427 -25.23 40.35 19.64
N TYR A 428 -26.26 39.91 18.91
CA TYR A 428 -27.39 40.76 18.62
C TYR A 428 -28.19 41.16 19.90
N LEU A 429 -28.37 40.20 20.83
CA LEU A 429 -29.18 40.44 22.06
C LEU A 429 -28.36 41.01 23.21
N PHE A 430 -27.07 40.65 23.35
CA PHE A 430 -26.27 40.97 24.55
C PHE A 430 -24.97 41.71 24.21
N ALA A 431 -24.95 42.52 23.13
CA ALA A 431 -23.76 43.21 22.66
C ALA A 431 -23.05 44.06 23.75
N PRO A 432 -23.72 44.84 24.61
CA PRO A 432 -23.01 45.64 25.62
C PRO A 432 -22.25 44.77 26.64
N GLN A 433 -22.84 43.66 27.06
CA GLN A 433 -22.26 42.76 28.06
C GLN A 433 -21.07 42.01 27.49
N LEU A 434 -21.23 41.47 26.27
CA LEU A 434 -20.16 40.77 25.57
C LEU A 434 -18.98 41.69 25.23
N TYR A 435 -19.26 42.86 24.73
CA TYR A 435 -18.25 43.87 24.47
C TYR A 435 -17.48 44.30 25.73
N GLY A 436 -18.20 44.49 26.87
CA GLY A 436 -17.58 44.77 28.16
C GLY A 436 -16.60 43.68 28.62
N PHE A 437 -16.82 42.40 28.22
CA PHE A 437 -15.91 41.31 28.49
C PHE A 437 -14.74 41.28 27.50
N VAL A 438 -15.04 41.39 26.20
CA VAL A 438 -14.05 41.25 25.12
C VAL A 438 -12.97 42.33 25.11
N GLN A 439 -13.33 43.57 25.54
CA GLN A 439 -12.38 44.70 25.62
C GLN A 439 -11.20 44.46 26.60
N TYR A 440 -11.36 43.55 27.57
CA TYR A 440 -10.30 43.22 28.53
C TYR A 440 -9.35 42.09 28.02
N LEU A 441 -9.71 41.45 26.92
CA LEU A 441 -8.82 40.41 26.36
C LEU A 441 -7.61 41.03 25.68
N PRO A 442 -6.38 40.48 25.88
CA PRO A 442 -5.15 40.98 25.26
C PRO A 442 -5.04 40.61 23.77
N VAL A 443 -6.15 40.65 23.04
CA VAL A 443 -6.21 40.32 21.62
C VAL A 443 -6.60 41.56 20.83
N PRO A 444 -5.85 41.93 19.76
CA PRO A 444 -6.21 43.10 18.96
C PRO A 444 -7.58 42.91 18.32
N GLN A 445 -8.44 43.94 18.48
CA GLN A 445 -9.78 43.94 17.88
C GLN A 445 -9.66 44.24 16.38
N VAL A 446 -9.70 43.23 15.57
CA VAL A 446 -9.49 43.33 14.11
C VAL A 446 -10.76 43.67 13.34
N GLY A 447 -11.94 43.65 13.99
CA GLY A 447 -13.24 43.84 13.32
C GLY A 447 -14.07 45.06 13.69
N GLY A 448 -13.56 45.94 14.55
CA GLY A 448 -14.36 47.07 15.05
C GLY A 448 -15.59 46.56 15.82
N GLY A 449 -15.62 46.66 17.16
CA GLY A 449 -16.78 46.21 17.93
C GLY A 449 -18.02 47.06 17.66
N PRO A 450 -19.24 46.56 17.95
CA PRO A 450 -20.51 47.25 17.69
C PRO A 450 -20.65 48.58 18.42
N ILE A 451 -19.76 48.90 19.35
CA ILE A 451 -19.76 50.10 20.14
C ILE A 451 -18.57 51.01 19.83
N VAL A 452 -17.44 50.51 19.40
CA VAL A 452 -16.17 51.26 19.16
C VAL A 452 -15.99 51.66 17.70
N GLY A 453 -16.88 51.67 16.88
CA GLY A 453 -16.78 52.10 15.49
C GLY A 453 -18.11 52.53 14.88
N GLY A 454 -19.20 52.47 15.68
CA GLY A 454 -20.52 52.80 15.19
C GLY A 454 -21.13 51.78 14.21
N VAL A 455 -20.60 50.51 14.21
CA VAL A 455 -21.11 49.44 13.36
C VAL A 455 -22.49 48.97 13.88
N PRO A 456 -23.52 48.92 13.02
CA PRO A 456 -24.85 48.45 13.42
C PRO A 456 -24.81 47.01 13.96
N LEU A 457 -25.64 46.73 15.01
CA LEU A 457 -25.66 45.44 15.67
C LEU A 457 -25.93 44.27 14.72
N VAL A 458 -26.82 44.45 13.74
CA VAL A 458 -27.14 43.44 12.72
C VAL A 458 -25.89 43.11 11.86
N GLU A 459 -25.18 44.17 11.47
CA GLU A 459 -23.96 44.06 10.71
C GLU A 459 -22.88 43.30 11.48
N PHE A 460 -22.64 43.68 12.73
CA PHE A 460 -21.65 43.01 13.58
C PHE A 460 -22.00 41.53 13.83
N ALA A 461 -23.28 41.24 14.11
CA ALA A 461 -23.74 39.86 14.26
C ALA A 461 -23.52 39.01 12.97
N MET A 462 -23.75 39.65 11.81
CA MET A 462 -23.49 39.00 10.52
C MET A 462 -21.99 38.74 10.28
N VAL A 463 -21.11 39.68 10.66
CA VAL A 463 -19.67 39.52 10.60
C VAL A 463 -19.19 38.36 11.48
N VAL A 464 -19.70 38.28 12.72
CA VAL A 464 -19.41 37.18 13.65
C VAL A 464 -19.87 35.85 13.08
N PHE A 465 -21.09 35.83 12.54
CA PHE A 465 -21.61 34.61 11.85
C PHE A 465 -20.72 34.17 10.70
N ALA A 466 -20.44 35.08 9.76
CA ALA A 466 -19.65 34.79 8.58
C ALA A 466 -18.22 34.35 8.96
N SER A 467 -17.54 35.05 9.87
CA SER A 467 -16.19 34.68 10.32
C SER A 467 -16.16 33.32 11.00
N SER A 468 -17.16 33.02 11.87
CA SER A 468 -17.25 31.74 12.57
C SER A 468 -17.51 30.57 11.62
N VAL A 469 -18.38 30.76 10.63
CA VAL A 469 -18.67 29.74 9.61
C VAL A 469 -17.44 29.49 8.73
N LEU A 470 -16.80 30.55 8.27
CA LEU A 470 -15.67 30.46 7.34
C LEU A 470 -14.44 29.80 7.97
N ILE A 471 -14.02 30.27 9.16
CA ILE A 471 -12.82 29.70 9.82
C ILE A 471 -13.01 28.24 10.21
N ALA A 472 -14.22 27.78 10.33
CA ALA A 472 -14.52 26.41 10.71
C ALA A 472 -14.50 25.43 9.53
N CYS A 473 -14.26 25.90 8.31
CA CYS A 473 -14.11 24.97 7.18
C CYS A 473 -12.96 23.99 7.42
N PRO A 474 -13.20 22.66 7.43
CA PRO A 474 -12.17 21.66 7.66
C PRO A 474 -11.40 21.31 6.38
N CYS A 475 -11.06 22.30 5.54
CA CYS A 475 -10.46 22.09 4.21
C CYS A 475 -9.19 21.24 4.24
N ALA A 476 -8.30 21.51 5.21
CA ALA A 476 -7.06 20.77 5.37
C ALA A 476 -7.24 19.38 5.99
N LEU A 477 -8.36 19.15 6.69
CA LEU A 477 -8.60 17.91 7.44
C LEU A 477 -8.77 16.70 6.50
N GLY A 478 -9.53 16.88 5.44
CA GLY A 478 -9.73 15.84 4.44
C GLY A 478 -8.46 15.42 3.70
N LEU A 479 -7.46 16.34 3.61
CA LEU A 479 -6.17 16.07 2.95
C LEU A 479 -5.10 15.52 3.88
N ALA A 480 -5.30 15.60 5.20
CA ALA A 480 -4.29 15.30 6.19
C ALA A 480 -3.77 13.86 6.08
N THR A 481 -4.65 12.90 5.86
CA THR A 481 -4.33 11.47 5.72
C THR A 481 -3.90 11.14 4.29
N PRO A 482 -4.71 11.40 3.23
CA PRO A 482 -4.36 10.97 1.87
C PRO A 482 -3.02 11.52 1.39
N ALA A 483 -2.70 12.78 1.68
CA ALA A 483 -1.44 13.37 1.27
C ALA A 483 -0.21 12.70 1.92
N ALA A 484 -0.32 12.22 3.15
CA ALA A 484 0.77 11.52 3.82
C ALA A 484 0.88 10.07 3.35
N THR A 485 -0.25 9.36 3.18
CA THR A 485 -0.26 7.96 2.72
C THR A 485 0.20 7.82 1.27
N MET A 486 -0.20 8.72 0.36
CA MET A 486 0.34 8.74 -1.01
C MET A 486 1.86 8.88 -1.05
N VAL A 487 2.41 9.82 -0.27
CA VAL A 487 3.87 10.00 -0.19
C VAL A 487 4.52 8.79 0.45
N GLY A 488 3.92 8.22 1.51
CA GLY A 488 4.42 7.02 2.19
C GLY A 488 4.46 5.80 1.28
N SER A 489 3.38 5.53 0.53
CA SER A 489 3.32 4.45 -0.46
C SER A 489 4.34 4.63 -1.58
N THR A 490 4.56 5.88 -2.02
CA THR A 490 5.58 6.19 -3.02
C THR A 490 7.00 5.93 -2.50
N ILE A 491 7.29 6.31 -1.23
CA ILE A 491 8.59 6.02 -0.59
C ILE A 491 8.77 4.51 -0.50
N ALA A 492 7.74 3.78 -0.10
CA ALA A 492 7.75 2.34 0.01
C ALA A 492 8.09 1.66 -1.32
N ALA A 493 7.36 2.00 -2.38
CA ALA A 493 7.58 1.45 -3.72
C ALA A 493 9.00 1.72 -4.23
N LYS A 494 9.53 2.93 -4.05
CA LYS A 494 10.92 3.28 -4.41
C LYS A 494 11.99 2.52 -3.62
N ASN A 495 11.61 1.91 -2.50
CA ASN A 495 12.51 1.09 -1.67
C ASN A 495 12.17 -0.41 -1.73
N GLY A 496 11.44 -0.84 -2.76
CA GLY A 496 11.10 -2.25 -2.96
C GLY A 496 10.08 -2.81 -1.96
N VAL A 497 9.30 -1.95 -1.29
CA VAL A 497 8.25 -2.36 -0.34
C VAL A 497 6.88 -1.98 -0.91
N LEU A 498 6.02 -2.95 -1.15
CA LEU A 498 4.69 -2.74 -1.72
C LEU A 498 3.61 -3.07 -0.69
N PHE A 499 2.78 -2.09 -0.34
CA PHE A 499 1.63 -2.26 0.52
C PHE A 499 0.37 -2.48 -0.32
N LYS A 500 -0.49 -3.42 0.06
CA LYS A 500 -1.74 -3.72 -0.63
C LYS A 500 -2.85 -2.68 -0.39
N GLY A 501 -2.74 -1.91 0.69
CA GLY A 501 -3.73 -0.90 1.09
C GLY A 501 -3.16 0.20 1.97
N GLY A 502 -3.81 1.37 1.99
CA GLY A 502 -3.50 2.44 2.92
C GLY A 502 -3.81 2.07 4.38
N ASP A 503 -4.79 1.19 4.58
CA ASP A 503 -5.12 0.53 5.85
C ASP A 503 -3.99 -0.37 6.34
N ILE A 504 -3.30 -1.06 5.43
CA ILE A 504 -2.14 -1.89 5.76
C ILE A 504 -0.99 -1.03 6.30
N LEU A 505 -0.75 0.15 5.74
CA LEU A 505 0.21 1.11 6.27
C LEU A 505 -0.08 1.50 7.74
N GLU A 506 -1.35 1.52 8.14
CA GLU A 506 -1.74 1.77 9.53
C GLU A 506 -1.55 0.54 10.40
N ARG A 507 -2.00 -0.64 9.93
CA ARG A 507 -1.96 -1.92 10.66
C ARG A 507 -0.54 -2.42 10.93
N VAL A 508 0.41 -2.25 9.99
CA VAL A 508 1.82 -2.63 10.17
C VAL A 508 2.42 -2.00 11.43
N ARG A 509 2.02 -0.78 11.77
CA ARG A 509 2.48 -0.12 12.99
C ARG A 509 1.97 -0.78 14.27
N GLU A 510 0.87 -1.51 14.21
CA GLU A 510 0.26 -2.18 15.37
C GLU A 510 0.91 -3.52 15.67
N THR A 511 1.84 -3.98 14.85
CA THR A 511 2.58 -5.22 15.03
C THR A 511 3.32 -5.24 16.36
N ASP A 512 3.15 -6.34 17.10
CA ASP A 512 3.84 -6.61 18.37
C ASP A 512 4.93 -7.68 18.20
N ALA A 513 4.75 -8.59 17.23
CA ALA A 513 5.63 -9.71 16.98
C ALA A 513 5.85 -9.94 15.48
N VAL A 514 7.06 -10.38 15.12
CA VAL A 514 7.42 -10.79 13.75
C VAL A 514 7.73 -12.29 13.77
N VAL A 515 7.03 -13.04 12.96
CA VAL A 515 7.19 -14.49 12.78
C VAL A 515 7.83 -14.71 11.42
N PHE A 516 9.03 -15.23 11.38
CA PHE A 516 9.73 -15.57 10.16
C PHE A 516 9.54 -17.05 9.81
N ASP A 517 9.20 -17.35 8.57
CA ASP A 517 9.50 -18.67 8.03
C ASP A 517 11.01 -18.85 7.97
N LYS A 518 11.48 -20.10 8.04
CA LYS A 518 12.93 -20.38 7.96
C LYS A 518 13.42 -20.31 6.52
N THR A 519 12.84 -21.17 5.66
CA THR A 519 13.36 -21.47 4.33
C THR A 519 13.06 -20.34 3.35
N GLY A 520 14.07 -19.88 2.60
CA GLY A 520 13.91 -18.78 1.66
C GLY A 520 13.73 -17.39 2.30
N THR A 521 13.48 -17.33 3.62
CA THR A 521 13.26 -16.10 4.38
C THR A 521 14.46 -15.75 5.26
N LEU A 522 14.73 -16.50 6.33
CA LEU A 522 15.95 -16.34 7.15
C LEU A 522 17.18 -17.01 6.52
N THR A 523 16.93 -17.93 5.60
CA THR A 523 17.94 -18.64 4.83
C THR A 523 17.81 -18.33 3.35
N GLU A 524 18.80 -18.70 2.54
CA GLU A 524 18.80 -18.43 1.11
C GLU A 524 17.75 -19.26 0.34
N GLY A 525 17.27 -20.36 0.93
CA GLY A 525 16.35 -21.32 0.30
C GLY A 525 17.03 -22.28 -0.65
N GLU A 526 18.32 -22.18 -0.79
CA GLU A 526 19.14 -23.02 -1.64
C GLU A 526 20.01 -23.93 -0.77
N MET A 527 19.90 -25.24 -1.00
CA MET A 527 20.77 -26.20 -0.35
C MET A 527 22.15 -26.12 -0.95
N ARG A 528 23.16 -26.03 -0.11
CA ARG A 528 24.58 -26.04 -0.52
C ARG A 528 25.35 -27.16 0.18
N LEU A 529 26.29 -27.77 -0.50
CA LEU A 529 27.23 -28.71 0.09
C LEU A 529 28.16 -27.97 1.06
N THR A 530 28.06 -28.29 2.35
CA THR A 530 28.83 -27.65 3.40
C THR A 530 30.04 -28.50 3.84
N ASP A 531 29.85 -29.79 4.03
CA ASP A 531 30.89 -30.70 4.55
C ASP A 531 30.95 -32.01 3.76
N VAL A 532 32.14 -32.52 3.67
CA VAL A 532 32.46 -33.86 3.18
C VAL A 532 33.46 -34.45 4.15
N GLU A 533 33.14 -35.58 4.73
CA GLU A 533 34.06 -36.25 5.69
C GLU A 533 34.29 -37.67 5.27
N ASP A 534 35.57 -38.04 5.16
CA ASP A 534 35.98 -39.44 5.00
C ASP A 534 36.03 -40.14 6.36
N LEU A 535 35.77 -41.44 6.39
CA LEU A 535 35.83 -42.27 7.59
C LEU A 535 37.14 -43.03 7.73
N GLY A 536 38.17 -42.62 6.96
CA GLY A 536 39.52 -43.18 7.08
C GLY A 536 39.64 -44.65 6.65
N ARG A 537 38.68 -45.14 5.83
CA ARG A 537 38.66 -46.53 5.36
C ARG A 537 39.39 -46.70 4.02
N SER A 538 39.96 -47.84 3.78
CA SER A 538 40.51 -48.26 2.48
C SER A 538 39.53 -49.22 1.77
N VAL A 539 39.09 -48.89 0.57
CA VAL A 539 38.18 -49.73 -0.24
C VAL A 539 38.99 -50.82 -0.98
N ARG A 540 38.54 -52.08 -0.90
CA ARG A 540 39.10 -53.18 -1.67
C ARG A 540 38.49 -53.17 -3.05
N ALA A 541 39.29 -52.99 -4.06
CA ALA A 541 38.86 -53.20 -5.45
C ALA A 541 38.79 -54.70 -5.74
N ASP A 542 37.66 -55.22 -6.16
CA ASP A 542 37.47 -56.57 -6.63
C ASP A 542 38.25 -56.74 -7.93
N GLY A 543 39.32 -57.58 -7.92
CA GLY A 543 40.16 -57.88 -9.09
C GLY A 543 41.65 -58.10 -8.87
N GLY A 544 42.08 -58.38 -7.66
CA GLY A 544 43.38 -58.99 -7.41
C GLY A 544 44.66 -58.19 -7.66
N LEU A 545 44.63 -56.90 -7.73
CA LEU A 545 45.79 -55.99 -7.61
C LEU A 545 45.55 -54.99 -6.47
N LEU A 546 46.35 -55.11 -5.44
CA LEU A 546 46.42 -54.23 -4.28
C LEU A 546 46.81 -52.83 -4.76
N THR A 547 45.86 -51.98 -5.03
CA THR A 547 45.99 -50.53 -4.96
C THR A 547 45.19 -50.05 -3.74
N ASP A 548 45.88 -49.85 -2.60
CA ASP A 548 45.32 -49.11 -1.45
C ASP A 548 44.99 -47.69 -1.97
N ARG A 549 43.78 -47.50 -2.43
CA ARG A 549 43.28 -46.16 -2.66
C ARG A 549 42.79 -45.67 -1.31
N THR A 550 43.54 -44.74 -0.72
CA THR A 550 43.06 -44.02 0.45
C THR A 550 41.82 -43.25 0.05
N VAL A 551 40.71 -43.54 0.69
CA VAL A 551 39.47 -42.75 0.60
C VAL A 551 39.79 -41.38 1.21
N ASP A 552 39.70 -40.34 0.41
CA ASP A 552 39.77 -38.96 0.87
C ASP A 552 38.42 -38.24 0.61
N GLU A 553 38.24 -37.06 1.17
CA GLU A 553 37.03 -36.27 0.99
C GLU A 553 36.66 -36.07 -0.48
N SER A 554 37.64 -35.88 -1.35
CA SER A 554 37.43 -35.69 -2.79
C SER A 554 36.84 -36.93 -3.45
N PHE A 555 37.29 -38.14 -3.03
CA PHE A 555 36.73 -39.39 -3.51
C PHE A 555 35.32 -39.65 -2.98
N VAL A 556 35.05 -39.39 -1.68
CA VAL A 556 33.68 -39.49 -1.12
C VAL A 556 32.72 -38.60 -1.91
N LEU A 557 33.14 -37.36 -2.19
CA LEU A 557 32.31 -36.42 -2.93
C LEU A 557 32.11 -36.85 -4.41
N ALA A 558 33.15 -37.38 -5.06
CA ALA A 558 33.04 -37.90 -6.41
C ALA A 558 32.03 -39.06 -6.52
N VAL A 559 32.07 -39.99 -5.55
CA VAL A 559 31.14 -41.12 -5.47
C VAL A 559 29.69 -40.62 -5.23
N ALA A 560 29.50 -39.77 -4.23
CA ALA A 560 28.19 -39.23 -3.88
C ALA A 560 27.57 -38.42 -5.04
N ALA A 561 28.35 -37.52 -5.66
CA ALA A 561 27.89 -36.70 -6.76
C ALA A 561 27.60 -37.50 -8.04
N SER A 562 28.35 -38.57 -8.27
CA SER A 562 28.07 -39.47 -9.40
C SER A 562 26.74 -40.22 -9.23
N ALA A 563 26.41 -40.65 -8.00
CA ALA A 563 25.15 -41.30 -7.68
C ALA A 563 23.98 -40.30 -7.76
N GLU A 564 24.18 -39.09 -7.31
CA GLU A 564 23.14 -38.02 -7.30
C GLU A 564 22.97 -37.28 -8.64
N ALA A 565 23.80 -37.62 -9.65
CA ALA A 565 23.75 -36.98 -10.97
C ALA A 565 22.39 -37.14 -11.69
N GLY A 566 21.64 -38.21 -11.35
CA GLY A 566 20.27 -38.46 -11.84
C GLY A 566 19.16 -37.91 -10.96
N SER A 567 19.50 -37.27 -9.81
CA SER A 567 18.53 -36.83 -8.80
C SER A 567 18.03 -35.41 -9.13
N GLU A 568 16.71 -35.24 -9.12
CA GLU A 568 16.08 -33.90 -9.17
C GLU A 568 15.91 -33.28 -7.80
N HIS A 569 16.24 -34.02 -6.74
CA HIS A 569 16.07 -33.55 -5.36
C HIS A 569 17.06 -32.41 -5.04
N PRO A 570 16.65 -31.34 -4.31
CA PRO A 570 17.53 -30.21 -3.97
C PRO A 570 18.84 -30.61 -3.26
N LEU A 571 18.80 -31.66 -2.42
CA LEU A 571 20.00 -32.20 -1.75
C LEU A 571 20.98 -32.80 -2.78
N GLY A 572 20.47 -33.56 -3.74
CA GLY A 572 21.29 -34.16 -4.79
C GLY A 572 21.94 -33.11 -5.70
N ARG A 573 21.16 -32.10 -6.10
CA ARG A 573 21.69 -30.94 -6.86
C ARG A 573 22.83 -30.25 -6.12
N ALA A 574 22.67 -30.00 -4.83
CA ALA A 574 23.68 -29.35 -4.00
C ALA A 574 25.00 -30.14 -3.95
N ILE A 575 24.92 -31.48 -3.89
CA ILE A 575 26.09 -32.36 -3.90
C ILE A 575 26.78 -32.32 -5.28
N VAL A 576 26.00 -32.39 -6.37
CA VAL A 576 26.50 -32.34 -7.73
C VAL A 576 27.17 -30.98 -8.03
N GLU A 577 26.55 -29.88 -7.67
CA GLU A 577 27.11 -28.54 -7.86
C GLU A 577 28.36 -28.34 -7.00
N GLY A 578 28.29 -28.79 -5.73
CA GLY A 578 29.44 -28.77 -4.82
C GLY A 578 30.65 -29.57 -5.37
N ALA A 579 30.43 -30.67 -6.07
CA ALA A 579 31.48 -31.43 -6.72
C ALA A 579 32.02 -30.69 -7.97
N LYS A 580 31.15 -30.16 -8.82
CA LYS A 580 31.55 -29.40 -10.02
C LYS A 580 32.34 -28.14 -9.65
N SER A 581 31.95 -27.41 -8.63
CA SER A 581 32.66 -26.20 -8.16
C SER A 581 34.06 -26.48 -7.63
N ARG A 582 34.29 -27.70 -7.14
CA ARG A 582 35.60 -28.18 -6.72
C ARG A 582 36.40 -28.85 -7.85
N GLY A 583 35.88 -28.82 -9.07
CA GLY A 583 36.52 -29.39 -10.26
C GLY A 583 36.58 -30.92 -10.29
N ILE A 584 35.66 -31.58 -9.58
CA ILE A 584 35.59 -33.05 -9.54
C ILE A 584 34.78 -33.55 -10.76
N GLU A 585 35.42 -34.46 -11.54
CA GLU A 585 34.74 -35.11 -12.66
C GLU A 585 33.83 -36.24 -12.16
N LEU A 586 32.57 -36.26 -12.63
CA LEU A 586 31.58 -37.26 -12.27
C LEU A 586 31.80 -38.52 -13.12
N SER A 587 31.58 -39.67 -12.51
CA SER A 587 31.63 -40.98 -13.20
C SER A 587 30.32 -41.22 -13.99
N SER A 588 30.34 -42.16 -14.89
CA SER A 588 29.14 -42.60 -15.62
C SER A 588 28.11 -43.21 -14.67
N LEU A 589 26.83 -42.85 -14.87
CA LEU A 589 25.69 -43.42 -14.18
C LEU A 589 25.08 -44.50 -15.07
N GLU A 590 25.02 -45.76 -14.57
CA GLU A 590 24.51 -46.91 -15.32
C GLU A 590 23.08 -47.27 -14.93
N ALA A 591 22.77 -47.19 -13.60
CA ALA A 591 21.42 -47.35 -13.05
C ALA A 591 21.20 -46.35 -11.92
N PHE A 592 19.94 -45.93 -11.71
CA PHE A 592 19.55 -44.97 -10.68
C PHE A 592 18.14 -45.31 -10.16
N GLU A 593 18.00 -45.39 -8.85
CA GLU A 593 16.72 -45.57 -8.19
C GLU A 593 16.58 -44.56 -7.03
N ASN A 594 15.51 -43.78 -7.01
CA ASN A 594 15.19 -42.94 -5.91
C ASN A 594 14.33 -43.69 -4.88
N VAL A 595 14.82 -43.83 -3.65
CA VAL A 595 14.11 -44.47 -2.56
C VAL A 595 13.39 -43.37 -1.74
N PRO A 596 12.06 -43.22 -1.86
CA PRO A 596 11.33 -42.11 -1.27
C PRO A 596 11.56 -41.98 0.25
N GLY A 597 12.00 -40.75 0.67
CA GLY A 597 12.25 -40.42 2.07
C GLY A 597 13.51 -41.05 2.68
N LYS A 598 14.32 -41.80 1.89
CA LYS A 598 15.53 -42.45 2.40
C LYS A 598 16.81 -42.03 1.69
N GLY A 599 16.81 -41.78 0.35
CA GLY A 599 17.98 -41.48 -0.42
C GLY A 599 17.95 -42.09 -1.80
N VAL A 600 19.13 -42.33 -2.40
CA VAL A 600 19.30 -42.90 -3.74
C VAL A 600 20.17 -44.12 -3.74
N GLU A 601 19.87 -45.04 -4.65
CA GLU A 601 20.68 -46.22 -5.01
C GLU A 601 21.11 -46.10 -6.46
N ALA A 602 22.40 -46.24 -6.74
CA ALA A 602 22.94 -46.03 -8.07
C ALA A 602 24.10 -46.99 -8.39
N ASP A 603 24.10 -47.48 -9.63
CA ASP A 603 25.26 -48.18 -10.18
C ASP A 603 26.07 -47.19 -11.02
N THR A 604 27.30 -46.96 -10.62
CA THR A 604 28.17 -45.94 -11.20
C THR A 604 29.48 -46.57 -11.67
N GLY A 605 30.27 -45.82 -12.45
CA GLY A 605 31.62 -46.29 -12.78
C GLY A 605 32.55 -46.46 -11.58
N HIS A 606 32.10 -46.11 -10.36
CA HIS A 606 32.84 -46.40 -9.12
C HIS A 606 32.39 -47.73 -8.47
N GLY A 607 31.20 -48.24 -8.78
CA GLY A 607 30.57 -49.44 -8.21
C GLY A 607 29.13 -49.11 -7.72
N ASP A 608 28.58 -50.03 -6.92
CA ASP A 608 27.28 -49.89 -6.33
C ASP A 608 27.30 -48.85 -5.20
N VAL A 609 26.57 -47.76 -5.37
CA VAL A 609 26.56 -46.57 -4.46
C VAL A 609 25.22 -46.37 -3.81
N LEU A 610 25.21 -46.17 -2.50
CA LEU A 610 24.03 -45.65 -1.76
C LEU A 610 24.37 -44.32 -1.14
N VAL A 611 23.50 -43.33 -1.34
CA VAL A 611 23.58 -42.02 -0.69
C VAL A 611 22.26 -41.74 0.01
N GLY A 612 22.26 -41.59 1.33
CA GLY A 612 21.01 -41.35 2.05
C GLY A 612 21.12 -41.40 3.56
N ASN A 613 19.96 -41.54 4.19
CA ASN A 613 19.83 -41.57 5.66
C ASN A 613 20.18 -42.97 6.23
N ARG A 614 20.23 -43.07 7.56
CA ARG A 614 20.49 -44.33 8.27
C ARG A 614 19.57 -45.47 7.84
N ALA A 615 18.27 -45.14 7.66
CA ALA A 615 17.28 -46.16 7.31
C ALA A 615 17.49 -46.79 5.91
N LEU A 616 18.10 -46.05 4.95
CA LEU A 616 18.47 -46.59 3.65
C LEU A 616 19.51 -47.66 3.80
N LEU A 617 20.62 -47.35 4.52
CA LEU A 617 21.75 -48.23 4.67
C LEU A 617 21.40 -49.45 5.54
N GLU A 618 20.67 -49.27 6.61
CA GLU A 618 20.19 -50.37 7.47
C GLU A 618 19.29 -51.34 6.71
N THR A 619 18.40 -50.81 5.84
CA THR A 619 17.52 -51.64 5.00
C THR A 619 18.36 -52.54 4.05
N ASN A 620 19.50 -52.02 3.60
CA ASN A 620 20.45 -52.73 2.75
C ASN A 620 21.50 -53.55 3.55
N GLY A 621 21.35 -53.64 4.87
CA GLY A 621 22.19 -54.47 5.74
C GLY A 621 23.57 -53.89 6.00
N ILE A 622 23.78 -52.58 5.77
CA ILE A 622 25.08 -51.90 5.95
C ILE A 622 25.15 -51.30 7.35
N ASP A 623 26.26 -51.55 8.05
CA ASP A 623 26.51 -51.04 9.41
C ASP A 623 26.92 -49.56 9.37
N THR A 624 26.19 -48.72 10.09
CA THR A 624 26.38 -47.27 10.15
C THR A 624 27.07 -46.78 11.42
N GLU A 625 27.41 -47.66 12.39
CA GLU A 625 27.94 -47.31 13.72
C GLU A 625 29.22 -46.43 13.64
N SER A 626 30.05 -46.65 12.62
CA SER A 626 31.31 -45.90 12.43
C SER A 626 31.08 -44.42 12.05
N ALA A 627 29.95 -44.08 11.45
CA ALA A 627 29.62 -42.74 10.99
C ALA A 627 28.74 -41.96 11.99
N GLU A 628 28.15 -42.63 13.01
CA GLU A 628 27.14 -42.04 13.89
C GLU A 628 27.63 -40.78 14.59
N GLY A 629 28.88 -40.75 15.10
CA GLY A 629 29.45 -39.57 15.75
C GLY A 629 29.58 -38.36 14.80
N THR A 630 29.90 -38.59 13.53
CA THR A 630 29.99 -37.55 12.51
C THR A 630 28.58 -37.05 12.14
N MET A 631 27.64 -37.97 11.91
CA MET A 631 26.25 -37.64 11.61
C MET A 631 25.62 -36.81 12.72
N GLU A 632 25.68 -37.24 13.98
CA GLU A 632 25.15 -36.48 15.11
C GLU A 632 25.78 -35.09 15.29
N ARG A 633 27.09 -34.95 14.98
CA ARG A 633 27.74 -33.63 15.07
C ARG A 633 27.21 -32.69 13.99
N LEU A 634 27.15 -33.14 12.73
CA LEU A 634 26.65 -32.35 11.63
C LEU A 634 25.17 -31.99 11.79
N GLU A 635 24.35 -32.94 12.26
CA GLU A 635 22.93 -32.70 12.58
C GLU A 635 22.76 -31.67 13.72
N ARG A 636 23.65 -31.68 14.75
CA ARG A 636 23.63 -30.64 15.81
C ARG A 636 24.09 -29.26 15.29
N GLU A 637 24.84 -29.22 14.21
CA GLU A 637 25.20 -27.98 13.52
C GLU A 637 24.06 -27.50 12.57
N GLY A 638 22.87 -28.16 12.53
CA GLY A 638 21.74 -27.78 11.70
C GLY A 638 21.84 -28.21 10.22
N LYS A 639 22.75 -29.14 9.93
CA LYS A 639 22.99 -29.64 8.57
C LYS A 639 22.22 -30.92 8.31
N THR A 640 21.87 -31.18 7.04
CA THR A 640 21.32 -32.45 6.58
C THR A 640 22.48 -33.35 6.18
N ALA A 641 22.81 -34.29 7.07
CA ALA A 641 23.89 -35.22 6.82
C ALA A 641 23.37 -36.51 6.16
N MET A 642 24.08 -36.98 5.16
CA MET A 642 23.81 -38.19 4.39
C MET A 642 25.04 -39.11 4.36
N LEU A 643 24.79 -40.41 4.55
CA LEU A 643 25.81 -41.44 4.48
C LEU A 643 26.09 -41.76 3.02
N VAL A 644 27.36 -42.00 2.72
CA VAL A 644 27.79 -42.46 1.41
C VAL A 644 28.42 -43.86 1.59
N ALA A 645 27.81 -44.83 0.92
CA ALA A 645 28.34 -46.21 0.91
C ALA A 645 28.69 -46.63 -0.53
N LEU A 646 29.76 -47.39 -0.64
CA LEU A 646 30.26 -47.95 -1.89
C LEU A 646 30.49 -49.44 -1.70
N ASP A 647 29.95 -50.28 -2.57
CA ASP A 647 30.06 -51.75 -2.55
C ASP A 647 29.75 -52.38 -1.18
N GLY A 648 28.77 -51.80 -0.42
CA GLY A 648 28.32 -52.30 0.86
C GLY A 648 29.10 -51.76 2.07
N ASP A 649 30.11 -50.94 1.90
CA ASP A 649 30.90 -50.29 2.97
C ASP A 649 30.64 -48.79 3.05
N VAL A 650 30.40 -48.26 4.27
CA VAL A 650 30.29 -46.80 4.46
C VAL A 650 31.67 -46.17 4.31
N ILE A 651 31.83 -45.29 3.33
CA ILE A 651 33.08 -44.61 3.00
C ILE A 651 33.17 -43.18 3.58
N GLY A 652 32.02 -42.52 3.78
CA GLY A 652 32.03 -41.15 4.26
C GLY A 652 30.62 -40.59 4.52
N VAL A 653 30.61 -39.32 4.85
CA VAL A 653 29.39 -38.52 5.11
C VAL A 653 29.48 -37.24 4.28
N VAL A 654 28.40 -36.89 3.60
CA VAL A 654 28.24 -35.59 2.96
C VAL A 654 27.15 -34.82 3.70
N ALA A 655 27.33 -33.52 3.88
CA ALA A 655 26.30 -32.68 4.53
C ALA A 655 25.97 -31.46 3.64
N THR A 656 24.70 -31.17 3.61
CA THR A 656 24.17 -29.98 2.97
C THR A 656 23.42 -29.14 3.98
N ALA A 657 23.41 -27.83 3.81
CA ALA A 657 22.62 -26.93 4.62
C ALA A 657 22.06 -25.81 3.76
N ASP A 658 20.92 -25.33 4.20
CA ASP A 658 20.38 -24.06 3.71
C ASP A 658 21.11 -22.92 4.45
N THR A 659 21.78 -22.06 3.72
CA THR A 659 22.68 -21.03 4.27
C THR A 659 21.85 -19.92 4.91
N VAL A 660 22.16 -19.56 6.17
CA VAL A 660 21.55 -18.41 6.84
C VAL A 660 22.01 -17.13 6.15
N ARG A 661 21.06 -16.25 5.81
CA ARG A 661 21.37 -14.95 5.20
C ARG A 661 22.21 -14.09 6.13
N GLU A 662 23.18 -13.39 5.59
CA GLU A 662 24.08 -12.52 6.37
C GLU A 662 23.30 -11.43 7.12
N SER A 663 22.24 -10.89 6.52
CA SER A 663 21.39 -9.85 7.10
C SER A 663 20.40 -10.36 8.16
N ALA A 664 20.16 -11.67 8.28
CA ALA A 664 19.12 -12.22 9.16
C ALA A 664 19.41 -11.94 10.65
N ALA A 665 20.66 -12.18 11.11
CA ALA A 665 21.02 -11.95 12.50
C ALA A 665 20.93 -10.48 12.90
N GLU A 666 21.35 -9.57 12.04
CA GLU A 666 21.24 -8.12 12.25
C GLU A 666 19.79 -7.69 12.33
N THR A 667 18.94 -8.18 11.41
CA THR A 667 17.50 -7.89 11.38
C THR A 667 16.81 -8.32 12.68
N VAL A 668 17.07 -9.56 13.13
CA VAL A 668 16.51 -10.10 14.38
C VAL A 668 16.98 -9.24 15.58
N SER A 669 18.26 -8.84 15.63
CA SER A 669 18.78 -7.97 16.70
C SER A 669 18.06 -6.62 16.72
N MET A 670 17.92 -5.97 15.55
CA MET A 670 17.27 -4.66 15.45
C MET A 670 15.77 -4.72 15.82
N LEU A 671 15.07 -5.80 15.45
CA LEU A 671 13.66 -6.00 15.84
C LEU A 671 13.53 -6.15 17.36
N LYS A 672 14.40 -6.95 17.97
CA LYS A 672 14.41 -7.15 19.44
C LYS A 672 14.75 -5.85 20.19
N GLU A 673 15.71 -5.07 19.72
CA GLU A 673 16.06 -3.77 20.29
C GLU A 673 14.89 -2.78 20.25
N ARG A 674 14.04 -2.89 19.25
CA ARG A 674 12.80 -2.10 19.12
C ARG A 674 11.64 -2.64 19.95
N GLY A 675 11.80 -3.78 20.60
CA GLY A 675 10.82 -4.38 21.51
C GLY A 675 9.85 -5.35 20.86
N TYR A 676 10.07 -5.73 19.58
CA TYR A 676 9.25 -6.75 18.90
C TYR A 676 9.59 -8.15 19.46
N GLY A 677 8.54 -8.99 19.62
CA GLY A 677 8.71 -10.42 19.76
C GLY A 677 9.18 -11.02 18.43
N VAL A 678 10.27 -11.78 18.41
CA VAL A 678 10.71 -12.44 17.16
C VAL A 678 10.58 -13.95 17.32
N TYR A 679 9.87 -14.56 16.36
CA TYR A 679 9.57 -15.99 16.30
C TYR A 679 10.12 -16.58 15.01
N MET A 680 10.37 -17.89 15.02
CA MET A 680 10.68 -18.67 13.83
C MET A 680 9.71 -19.84 13.70
N LEU A 681 9.20 -20.04 12.49
CA LEU A 681 8.26 -21.11 12.13
C LEU A 681 8.92 -21.97 11.04
N THR A 682 8.91 -23.29 11.19
CA THR A 682 9.51 -24.19 10.20
C THR A 682 8.93 -25.59 10.28
N GLY A 683 8.90 -26.28 9.12
CA GLY A 683 8.61 -27.71 9.05
C GLY A 683 9.79 -28.61 9.42
N ASP A 684 10.98 -28.05 9.61
CA ASP A 684 12.18 -28.82 9.97
C ASP A 684 12.07 -29.43 11.37
N ASN A 685 12.92 -30.44 11.62
CA ASN A 685 13.04 -31.03 12.94
C ASN A 685 13.58 -30.02 13.98
N ALA A 686 13.27 -30.26 15.24
CA ALA A 686 13.61 -29.37 16.34
C ALA A 686 15.10 -29.02 16.44
N ARG A 687 16.02 -29.95 16.13
CA ARG A 687 17.49 -29.72 16.22
C ARG A 687 17.95 -28.70 15.19
N THR A 688 17.56 -28.89 13.94
CA THR A 688 17.90 -27.96 12.83
C THR A 688 17.29 -26.59 13.08
N ALA A 689 16.03 -26.52 13.53
CA ALA A 689 15.34 -25.30 13.87
C ALA A 689 16.07 -24.51 14.96
N HIS A 690 16.45 -25.14 16.07
CA HIS A 690 17.19 -24.49 17.15
C HIS A 690 18.59 -24.05 16.76
N ALA A 691 19.28 -24.78 15.87
CA ALA A 691 20.58 -24.38 15.37
C ALA A 691 20.50 -23.07 14.57
N VAL A 692 19.54 -22.99 13.61
CA VAL A 692 19.31 -21.75 12.85
C VAL A 692 18.86 -20.61 13.75
N ALA A 693 17.91 -20.84 14.65
CA ALA A 693 17.40 -19.85 15.59
C ALA A 693 18.53 -19.27 16.45
N SER A 694 19.44 -20.13 16.95
CA SER A 694 20.62 -19.72 17.72
C SER A 694 21.57 -18.86 16.88
N ALA A 695 21.79 -19.23 15.61
CA ALA A 695 22.66 -18.48 14.70
C ALA A 695 22.14 -17.05 14.42
N VAL A 696 20.81 -16.89 14.29
CA VAL A 696 20.19 -15.57 14.08
C VAL A 696 19.81 -14.85 15.38
N GLY A 697 19.93 -15.50 16.53
CA GLY A 697 19.66 -14.90 17.86
C GLY A 697 18.18 -14.93 18.27
N ILE A 698 17.35 -15.82 17.73
CA ILE A 698 15.96 -16.06 18.18
C ILE A 698 15.98 -16.98 19.40
N PRO A 699 15.25 -16.63 20.50
CA PRO A 699 15.17 -17.49 21.69
C PRO A 699 14.49 -18.83 21.39
N ASP A 700 14.98 -19.93 22.01
CA ASP A 700 14.41 -21.29 21.85
C ASP A 700 12.91 -21.37 22.15
N ALA A 701 12.41 -20.58 23.11
CA ALA A 701 10.99 -20.52 23.46
C ALA A 701 10.11 -19.98 22.31
N ASN A 702 10.71 -19.25 21.37
CA ASN A 702 10.03 -18.63 20.24
C ASN A 702 10.18 -19.44 18.93
N VAL A 703 10.74 -20.65 18.99
CA VAL A 703 10.87 -21.55 17.85
C VAL A 703 9.66 -22.49 17.80
N ARG A 704 9.08 -22.61 16.61
CA ARG A 704 8.02 -23.56 16.26
C ARG A 704 8.54 -24.44 15.14
N SER A 705 8.96 -25.65 15.49
CA SER A 705 9.49 -26.66 14.60
C SER A 705 8.48 -27.75 14.29
N GLU A 706 8.73 -28.56 13.25
CA GLU A 706 7.92 -29.71 12.83
C GLU A 706 6.46 -29.33 12.50
N VAL A 707 6.23 -28.07 12.06
CA VAL A 707 4.90 -27.54 11.71
C VAL A 707 4.60 -27.88 10.25
N LEU A 708 3.56 -28.66 10.03
CA LEU A 708 3.11 -29.00 8.68
C LEU A 708 2.55 -27.76 7.94
N PRO A 709 2.60 -27.70 6.61
CA PRO A 709 2.09 -26.56 5.85
C PRO A 709 0.65 -26.16 6.19
N GLY A 710 -0.25 -27.16 6.40
CA GLY A 710 -1.63 -26.91 6.81
C GLY A 710 -1.81 -26.40 8.25
N GLU A 711 -0.81 -26.58 9.13
CA GLU A 711 -0.85 -26.21 10.54
C GLU A 711 -0.17 -24.85 10.82
N LYS A 712 0.47 -24.26 9.80
CA LYS A 712 1.14 -22.95 9.95
C LYS A 712 0.13 -21.84 10.33
N ALA A 713 -1.06 -21.86 9.73
CA ALA A 713 -2.13 -20.91 10.04
C ALA A 713 -2.58 -21.02 11.49
N ASP A 714 -2.84 -22.24 11.99
CA ASP A 714 -3.25 -22.51 13.38
C ASP A 714 -2.17 -22.06 14.38
N THR A 715 -0.89 -22.20 13.99
CA THR A 715 0.24 -21.74 14.81
C THR A 715 0.25 -20.23 14.93
N ILE A 716 -0.02 -19.50 13.83
CA ILE A 716 -0.14 -18.03 13.84
C ILE A 716 -1.35 -17.62 14.71
N GLU A 717 -2.52 -18.27 14.57
CA GLU A 717 -3.68 -18.01 15.43
C GLU A 717 -3.35 -18.20 16.91
N SER A 718 -2.59 -19.25 17.24
CA SER A 718 -2.19 -19.52 18.62
C SER A 718 -1.27 -18.42 19.17
N ILE A 719 -0.37 -17.83 18.37
CA ILE A 719 0.46 -16.70 18.76
C ILE A 719 -0.41 -15.46 18.99
N GLN A 720 -1.44 -15.27 18.17
CA GLN A 720 -2.35 -14.12 18.24
C GLN A 720 -3.43 -14.25 19.33
N ALA A 721 -3.66 -15.45 19.87
CA ALA A 721 -4.71 -15.72 20.86
C ALA A 721 -4.62 -14.86 22.13
N ASP A 722 -3.41 -14.43 22.52
CA ASP A 722 -3.16 -13.55 23.67
C ASP A 722 -3.31 -12.05 23.33
N GLY A 723 -3.88 -11.70 22.15
CA GLY A 723 -4.05 -10.33 21.69
C GLY A 723 -2.79 -9.73 21.09
N ILE A 724 -1.84 -10.57 20.67
CA ILE A 724 -0.60 -10.17 19.98
C ILE A 724 -0.92 -9.97 18.49
N HIS A 725 -0.53 -8.83 17.93
CA HIS A 725 -0.59 -8.59 16.49
C HIS A 725 0.66 -9.15 15.82
N ALA A 726 0.55 -10.32 15.20
CA ALA A 726 1.67 -11.00 14.56
C ALA A 726 1.82 -10.58 13.08
N MET A 727 3.04 -10.28 12.67
CA MET A 727 3.46 -10.13 11.29
C MET A 727 4.11 -11.43 10.85
N MET A 728 3.53 -12.16 9.88
CA MET A 728 4.13 -13.36 9.29
C MET A 728 4.93 -12.98 8.05
N VAL A 729 6.17 -13.44 7.97
CA VAL A 729 7.08 -13.22 6.84
C VAL A 729 7.45 -14.57 6.23
N GLY A 730 7.14 -14.77 4.95
CA GLY A 730 7.39 -16.01 4.23
C GLY A 730 7.58 -15.77 2.73
N ASP A 731 8.09 -16.77 1.99
CA ASP A 731 8.43 -16.68 0.57
C ASP A 731 7.51 -17.48 -0.35
N GLY A 732 6.75 -18.43 0.17
CA GLY A 732 6.22 -19.54 -0.57
C GLY A 732 4.70 -19.69 -0.66
N VAL A 733 4.30 -20.55 -1.59
CA VAL A 733 2.93 -21.05 -1.75
C VAL A 733 2.44 -21.72 -0.46
N ASN A 734 3.35 -22.38 0.25
CA ASN A 734 3.04 -23.12 1.48
C ASN A 734 2.68 -22.20 2.66
N ASP A 735 3.07 -20.92 2.58
CA ASP A 735 2.84 -19.93 3.63
C ASP A 735 1.59 -19.10 3.39
N ALA A 736 0.95 -19.17 2.22
CA ALA A 736 -0.20 -18.36 1.88
C ALA A 736 -1.35 -18.41 2.91
N PRO A 737 -1.72 -19.57 3.48
CA PRO A 737 -2.71 -19.62 4.57
C PRO A 737 -2.24 -18.88 5.83
N ALA A 738 -0.96 -19.02 6.23
CA ALA A 738 -0.40 -18.36 7.40
C ALA A 738 -0.27 -16.82 7.18
N LEU A 739 0.12 -16.40 5.97
CA LEU A 739 0.16 -14.98 5.58
C LEU A 739 -1.21 -14.33 5.66
N SER A 740 -2.27 -15.02 5.19
CA SER A 740 -3.64 -14.53 5.24
C SER A 740 -4.22 -14.48 6.66
N THR A 741 -3.79 -15.39 7.56
CA THR A 741 -4.26 -15.49 8.93
C THR A 741 -3.57 -14.50 9.86
N ALA A 742 -2.35 -14.11 9.56
CA ALA A 742 -1.59 -13.14 10.35
C ALA A 742 -2.27 -11.76 10.38
N HIS A 743 -2.02 -10.98 11.44
CA HIS A 743 -2.42 -9.57 11.47
C HIS A 743 -1.87 -8.82 10.26
N ILE A 744 -0.63 -9.10 9.87
CA ILE A 744 0.02 -8.64 8.63
C ILE A 744 0.75 -9.82 7.99
N GLY A 745 0.40 -10.13 6.74
CA GLY A 745 1.17 -11.06 5.91
C GLY A 745 2.19 -10.32 5.05
N VAL A 746 3.43 -10.80 5.06
CA VAL A 746 4.56 -10.22 4.30
C VAL A 746 5.16 -11.29 3.40
N ALA A 747 5.03 -11.13 2.08
CA ALA A 747 5.73 -11.96 1.10
C ALA A 747 7.11 -11.37 0.82
N ILE A 748 8.16 -12.21 0.82
CA ILE A 748 9.54 -11.81 0.61
C ILE A 748 10.08 -12.37 -0.73
N GLY A 749 10.78 -11.52 -1.49
CA GLY A 749 11.40 -11.90 -2.78
C GLY A 749 10.41 -11.99 -3.94
N SER A 750 10.83 -12.60 -5.04
CA SER A 750 10.01 -12.94 -6.19
C SER A 750 9.09 -14.13 -5.89
N GLY A 751 8.45 -14.10 -4.70
CA GLY A 751 7.52 -15.13 -4.26
C GLY A 751 6.48 -15.44 -5.33
N THR A 752 5.97 -16.66 -5.32
CA THR A 752 4.94 -17.07 -6.28
C THR A 752 3.77 -16.10 -6.29
N ASP A 753 3.11 -15.96 -7.43
CA ASP A 753 1.92 -15.09 -7.58
C ASP A 753 0.89 -15.33 -6.47
N VAL A 754 0.78 -16.57 -5.99
CA VAL A 754 -0.12 -16.97 -4.88
C VAL A 754 0.28 -16.34 -3.54
N ALA A 755 1.58 -16.33 -3.20
CA ALA A 755 2.06 -15.71 -1.96
C ALA A 755 1.92 -14.19 -2.02
N MET A 756 2.22 -13.59 -3.17
CA MET A 756 2.02 -12.15 -3.39
C MET A 756 0.54 -11.75 -3.30
N GLU A 757 -0.37 -12.62 -3.76
CA GLU A 757 -1.81 -12.35 -3.68
C GLU A 757 -2.34 -12.47 -2.24
N ALA A 758 -1.83 -13.43 -1.48
CA ALA A 758 -2.22 -13.66 -0.08
C ALA A 758 -1.67 -12.58 0.89
N ALA A 759 -0.49 -11.99 0.57
CA ALA A 759 0.19 -11.06 1.46
C ALA A 759 -0.42 -9.64 1.44
N ASP A 760 -0.33 -8.95 2.57
CA ASP A 760 -0.65 -7.53 2.76
C ASP A 760 0.51 -6.63 2.30
N VAL A 761 1.74 -7.11 2.47
CA VAL A 761 2.98 -6.41 2.07
C VAL A 761 3.83 -7.34 1.22
N THR A 762 4.35 -6.84 0.13
CA THR A 762 5.31 -7.57 -0.72
C THR A 762 6.65 -6.86 -0.69
N LEU A 763 7.71 -7.59 -0.37
CA LEU A 763 9.09 -7.13 -0.43
C LEU A 763 9.71 -7.65 -1.73
N MET A 764 10.18 -6.75 -2.57
CA MET A 764 10.72 -7.11 -3.90
C MET A 764 12.06 -7.86 -3.84
N ARG A 765 12.71 -7.83 -2.70
CA ARG A 765 13.98 -8.53 -2.46
C ARG A 765 13.80 -9.61 -1.41
N SER A 766 14.59 -10.65 -1.52
CA SER A 766 14.68 -11.72 -0.53
C SER A 766 15.57 -11.33 0.66
N ASP A 767 15.48 -10.06 1.13
CA ASP A 767 16.30 -9.56 2.26
C ASP A 767 15.42 -9.26 3.48
N PRO A 768 15.61 -9.97 4.60
CA PRO A 768 14.87 -9.74 5.84
C PRO A 768 14.93 -8.29 6.37
N THR A 769 15.96 -7.51 6.02
CA THR A 769 16.09 -6.10 6.45
C THR A 769 14.97 -5.22 5.89
N ASP A 770 14.34 -5.61 4.79
CA ASP A 770 13.23 -4.87 4.19
C ASP A 770 11.96 -4.90 5.05
N VAL A 771 11.82 -5.89 5.94
CA VAL A 771 10.78 -5.91 6.98
C VAL A 771 10.91 -4.68 7.89
N LEU A 772 12.14 -4.34 8.29
CA LEU A 772 12.39 -3.12 9.07
C LEU A 772 12.09 -1.85 8.28
N LYS A 773 12.36 -1.83 6.96
CA LYS A 773 12.00 -0.70 6.11
C LYS A 773 10.47 -0.54 6.05
N ALA A 774 9.73 -1.64 5.89
CA ALA A 774 8.26 -1.63 5.89
C ALA A 774 7.70 -1.03 7.19
N ILE A 775 8.19 -1.50 8.35
CA ILE A 775 7.80 -0.99 9.66
C ILE A 775 8.12 0.50 9.80
N ARG A 776 9.35 0.93 9.47
CA ARG A 776 9.77 2.33 9.57
C ARG A 776 8.98 3.26 8.66
N ILE A 777 8.65 2.83 7.44
CA ILE A 777 7.82 3.63 6.51
C ILE A 777 6.41 3.79 7.07
N SER A 778 5.82 2.71 7.61
CA SER A 778 4.52 2.74 8.26
C SER A 778 4.51 3.73 9.44
N GLU A 779 5.44 3.58 10.38
CA GLU A 779 5.57 4.47 11.54
C GLU A 779 5.74 5.95 11.14
N ALA A 780 6.60 6.20 10.16
CA ALA A 780 6.87 7.54 9.64
C ALA A 780 5.64 8.14 8.97
N THR A 781 4.92 7.35 8.18
CA THR A 781 3.69 7.78 7.48
C THR A 781 2.60 8.14 8.47
N ILE A 782 2.33 7.28 9.46
CA ILE A 782 1.32 7.57 10.48
C ILE A 782 1.74 8.75 11.38
N SER A 783 3.03 8.90 11.67
CA SER A 783 3.54 10.10 12.34
C SER A 783 3.25 11.36 11.53
N LYS A 784 3.38 11.32 10.20
CA LYS A 784 3.02 12.42 9.30
C LYS A 784 1.53 12.70 9.28
N VAL A 785 0.71 11.67 9.21
CA VAL A 785 -0.76 11.81 9.31
C VAL A 785 -1.12 12.57 10.59
N ARG A 786 -0.57 12.17 11.75
CA ARG A 786 -0.82 12.85 13.03
C ARG A 786 -0.36 14.31 13.04
N GLN A 787 0.80 14.61 12.45
CA GLN A 787 1.26 16.00 12.30
C GLN A 787 0.33 16.82 11.41
N ASN A 788 -0.13 16.25 10.30
CA ASN A 788 -1.08 16.90 9.40
C ASN A 788 -2.42 17.17 10.09
N LEU A 789 -2.95 16.21 10.83
CA LEU A 789 -4.16 16.38 11.64
C LEU A 789 -3.98 17.47 12.70
N PHE A 790 -2.83 17.50 13.37
CA PHE A 790 -2.53 18.58 14.30
C PHE A 790 -2.62 19.97 13.63
N TRP A 791 -1.99 20.15 12.48
CA TRP A 791 -2.06 21.42 11.74
C TRP A 791 -3.48 21.73 11.27
N ALA A 792 -4.22 20.74 10.76
CA ALA A 792 -5.59 20.91 10.31
C ALA A 792 -6.54 21.36 11.44
N PHE A 793 -6.37 20.83 12.67
CA PHE A 793 -7.20 21.19 13.82
C PHE A 793 -6.73 22.44 14.55
N ALA A 794 -5.43 22.74 14.58
CA ALA A 794 -4.86 23.83 15.37
C ALA A 794 -5.44 25.20 14.97
N TYR A 795 -5.56 25.45 13.66
CA TYR A 795 -6.15 26.67 13.14
C TYR A 795 -7.61 26.81 13.56
N ASN A 796 -8.42 25.77 13.39
CA ASN A 796 -9.84 25.80 13.70
C ASN A 796 -10.08 25.93 15.21
N THR A 797 -9.41 25.11 16.02
CA THR A 797 -9.56 25.13 17.49
C THR A 797 -9.17 26.46 18.10
N THR A 798 -8.14 27.12 17.53
CA THR A 798 -7.67 28.43 18.04
C THR A 798 -8.56 29.58 17.56
N LEU A 799 -8.97 29.57 16.29
CA LEU A 799 -9.58 30.73 15.65
C LEU A 799 -11.11 30.72 15.71
N ILE A 800 -11.80 29.61 15.90
CA ILE A 800 -13.26 29.55 16.07
C ILE A 800 -13.69 30.34 17.31
N PRO A 801 -13.10 30.18 18.53
CA PRO A 801 -13.44 31.02 19.68
C PRO A 801 -13.17 32.49 19.42
N ILE A 802 -12.07 32.84 18.76
CA ILE A 802 -11.70 34.22 18.42
C ILE A 802 -12.75 34.85 17.48
N ALA A 803 -13.20 34.11 16.46
CA ALA A 803 -14.25 34.52 15.53
C ALA A 803 -15.59 34.68 16.25
N SER A 804 -15.97 33.76 17.15
CA SER A 804 -17.19 33.79 17.93
C SER A 804 -17.24 34.99 18.87
N LEU A 805 -16.10 35.44 19.41
CA LEU A 805 -15.96 36.64 20.21
C LEU A 805 -15.94 37.95 19.39
N GLY A 806 -16.07 37.87 18.04
CA GLY A 806 -16.08 39.04 17.17
C GLY A 806 -14.71 39.68 16.93
N LEU A 807 -13.64 38.97 17.22
CA LEU A 807 -12.25 39.46 17.14
C LEU A 807 -11.55 39.06 15.82
N LEU A 808 -12.20 38.32 14.93
CA LEU A 808 -11.66 37.86 13.66
C LEU A 808 -12.43 38.45 12.47
N ASN A 809 -11.68 39.06 11.54
CA ASN A 809 -12.26 39.55 10.29
C ASN A 809 -12.49 38.36 9.33
N PRO A 810 -13.59 38.28 8.56
CA PRO A 810 -13.88 37.20 7.60
C PRO A 810 -12.79 37.00 6.56
N ALA A 811 -12.11 38.05 6.06
CA ALA A 811 -11.03 37.94 5.11
C ALA A 811 -9.80 37.26 5.72
N LEU A 812 -9.48 37.55 6.99
CA LEU A 812 -8.39 36.89 7.72
C LEU A 812 -8.75 35.42 8.04
N ALA A 813 -10.01 35.11 8.28
CA ALA A 813 -10.48 33.74 8.42
C ALA A 813 -10.20 32.93 7.14
N GLY A 814 -10.52 33.47 5.95
CA GLY A 814 -10.21 32.86 4.67
C GLY A 814 -8.70 32.65 4.44
N ALA A 815 -7.88 33.64 4.77
CA ALA A 815 -6.41 33.54 4.66
C ALA A 815 -5.84 32.47 5.61
N ALA A 816 -6.35 32.34 6.85
CA ALA A 816 -5.93 31.33 7.80
C ALA A 816 -6.29 29.91 7.32
N MET A 817 -7.45 29.74 6.68
CA MET A 817 -7.83 28.45 6.06
C MET A 817 -6.87 28.04 4.94
N ALA A 818 -6.53 28.99 4.04
CA ALA A 818 -5.55 28.72 2.99
C ALA A 818 -4.19 28.36 3.59
N ALA A 819 -3.75 29.05 4.65
CA ALA A 819 -2.52 28.75 5.38
C ALA A 819 -2.54 27.35 6.00
N SER A 820 -3.70 26.91 6.55
CA SER A 820 -3.87 25.55 7.07
C SER A 820 -3.61 24.49 6.00
N SER A 821 -4.25 24.61 4.83
CA SER A 821 -4.02 23.69 3.70
C SER A 821 -2.57 23.69 3.22
N VAL A 822 -1.94 24.86 3.10
CA VAL A 822 -0.52 24.99 2.73
C VAL A 822 0.38 24.30 3.77
N SER A 823 0.07 24.43 5.07
CA SER A 823 0.84 23.80 6.15
C SER A 823 0.82 22.28 6.04
N VAL A 824 -0.36 21.69 5.85
CA VAL A 824 -0.55 20.24 5.68
C VAL A 824 0.19 19.72 4.45
N MET A 825 0.01 20.40 3.30
CA MET A 825 0.63 19.96 2.05
C MET A 825 2.15 20.10 2.08
N SER A 826 2.67 21.23 2.60
CA SER A 826 4.12 21.42 2.73
C SER A 826 4.75 20.39 3.66
N ASN A 827 4.06 20.02 4.76
CA ASN A 827 4.52 18.99 5.67
C ASN A 827 4.56 17.60 4.99
N SER A 828 3.53 17.26 4.18
CA SER A 828 3.50 16.01 3.42
C SER A 828 4.58 15.97 2.33
N LEU A 829 4.77 17.06 1.56
CA LEU A 829 5.82 17.12 0.53
C LEU A 829 7.23 17.04 1.12
N ALA A 830 7.45 17.60 2.32
CA ALA A 830 8.73 17.46 3.01
C ALA A 830 9.04 16.01 3.40
N PHE A 831 8.03 15.17 3.53
CA PHE A 831 8.17 13.75 3.81
C PHE A 831 8.76 12.95 2.64
N ALA A 832 8.56 13.38 1.39
CA ALA A 832 9.10 12.71 0.20
C ALA A 832 10.63 12.54 0.19
N LYS A 833 11.34 13.27 1.07
CA LYS A 833 12.81 13.17 1.25
C LYS A 833 13.23 12.20 2.37
N TYR A 834 12.30 11.47 2.92
CA TYR A 834 12.59 10.51 3.99
C TYR A 834 13.30 9.28 3.42
N ASP A 835 14.38 8.88 4.09
CA ASP A 835 15.16 7.69 3.82
C ASP A 835 14.82 6.63 4.88
N PRO A 836 14.21 5.47 4.53
CA PRO A 836 13.76 4.45 5.49
C PRO A 836 14.89 3.62 6.09
N VAL A 837 16.14 3.76 5.61
CA VAL A 837 17.32 3.20 6.30
C VAL A 837 17.50 3.85 7.66
N ARG A 838 17.03 5.10 7.83
CA ARG A 838 17.15 5.89 9.07
C ARG A 838 15.82 5.99 9.81
N GLU A 839 15.90 6.20 11.12
CA GLU A 839 14.72 6.50 11.92
C GLU A 839 14.10 7.85 11.54
N TYR A 840 12.77 7.89 11.51
CA TYR A 840 12.04 9.11 11.23
C TYR A 840 12.03 10.02 12.47
N VAL A 841 12.65 11.20 12.35
CA VAL A 841 12.60 12.24 13.37
C VAL A 841 11.72 13.40 12.86
N PRO A 842 10.60 13.73 13.55
CA PRO A 842 9.76 14.88 13.20
C PRO A 842 10.57 16.18 13.14
N LEU A 843 10.25 17.05 12.18
CA LEU A 843 11.02 18.26 11.91
C LEU A 843 11.16 19.17 13.13
N LEU A 844 10.12 19.24 13.96
CA LEU A 844 10.09 20.01 15.21
C LEU A 844 10.99 19.44 16.31
N LEU A 845 11.33 18.14 16.26
CA LEU A 845 12.16 17.47 17.25
C LEU A 845 13.63 17.31 16.78
N ARG A 846 13.94 17.61 15.52
CA ARG A 846 15.31 17.54 14.97
C ARG A 846 16.35 18.34 15.77
N PRO A 847 16.06 19.57 16.27
CA PRO A 847 17.03 20.28 17.10
C PRO A 847 17.34 19.59 18.41
N LEU A 848 16.37 18.83 18.97
CA LEU A 848 16.53 18.08 20.21
C LEU A 848 17.24 16.74 20.00
N SER A 849 17.12 16.13 18.83
CA SER A 849 17.83 14.89 18.50
C SER A 849 19.31 15.12 18.24
N VAL A 850 19.67 16.26 17.66
CA VAL A 850 21.10 16.68 17.48
C VAL A 850 21.80 16.96 18.82
N LEU A 851 21.03 17.28 19.87
CA LEU A 851 21.57 17.49 21.23
C LEU A 851 21.69 16.20 22.06
N ARG A 852 21.13 15.08 21.56
CA ARG A 852 21.15 13.75 22.23
C ARG A 852 22.14 12.75 21.59
N GLY A 853 22.68 13.01 20.43
CA GLY A 853 23.79 12.30 19.80
C GLY A 853 25.05 13.13 19.87
#